data_8ba9f50c23043a2864a730f6b4d45dc1
#
_entry.id   8ba9f50c23043a2864a730f6b4d45dc1
#
_cell.length_a   1.000
_cell.length_b   1.000
_cell.length_c   1.000
_cell.angle_alpha   90.00
_cell.angle_beta   90.00
_cell.angle_gamma   90.00
#
_symmetry.space_group_name_H-M   'P 1'
#
loop_
_entity.id
_entity.type
_entity.pdbx_description
1 polymer ?
#
loop_
_entity_poly.entity_id
_entity_poly.type
_entity_poly.pdbx_seq_one_letter_code
_entity_poly.pdbx_strand_id
1 'polypeptide(L)'
;LYIDLYLLMLIVPAFFGAVLGIVPVRGMKHVSMILCGISCVAGIFSYVMFYHYGTITYTLPIPSAWGDYSIFIDRLSALIMSASSIVFLMTIVHITKSRTAPKHPMYNALLSLLFMACILAMCADGLLLLLIAWETITLTTFLMAYNGNDDTPRWKFFIITHLGGLMVVVAFILIYAFAGSMTLSSWHDLNAVMGNGMASAAILLLFMGFGSKLGLVPLHAWMPELYADAPTHTDSLMATVCSSVAVLILFKGVFTYIGVTQEMYLLAILLIAIASITVLWGALESLIQKEPKRILAYSSMENMGLVVLCFSLAMLFTAAGANALVTFAIVAGIFHTINHAGFKSLMLLIVATIEDSTGEKAIERMGGLAKVMPFFSVLALIAVMSMAAIPPFSGFASEWLMIQSVMGAEFLGVQEIVFVLPLGVAVLGVGGMMAAVSYARMYGFIFSGRPRSENVANPEKPSKITYAPMIILAAFCFILGIMSYYIIGGIATGISELTGLPASDAVTDHMLSTLDIPLLAGLLVLTVLITYFLLRTSEKDTETSTTWDCGTPLESNMQYSSIGFTQPLVRVFHPLYGDSVEIAEGEHHEKKFTVKFREPFVKHLYEPVGRGVMRISRLVGKMQNGNVQTYLGYILVTLLALLFIGGVV
;
A
#
# COMPACT_ATOMS: atom_id res chain seq x y z
N LEU A 1 29.14 6.97 -19.41
CA LEU A 1 29.78 7.30 -18.14
C LEU A 1 28.79 7.79 -17.08
N TYR A 2 27.97 8.83 -17.35
CA TYR A 2 26.99 9.34 -16.34
C TYR A 2 25.90 8.34 -16.00
N ILE A 3 25.35 7.65 -16.99
CA ILE A 3 24.35 6.59 -16.81
C ILE A 3 24.97 5.41 -16.02
N ASP A 4 26.16 4.98 -16.37
CA ASP A 4 26.86 3.88 -15.68
C ASP A 4 27.12 4.23 -14.21
N LEU A 5 27.57 5.48 -13.95
CA LEU A 5 27.80 5.97 -12.59
C LEU A 5 26.48 6.05 -11.80
N TYR A 6 25.40 6.49 -12.44
CA TYR A 6 24.07 6.53 -11.82
C TYR A 6 23.60 5.12 -11.43
N LEU A 7 23.64 4.14 -12.35
CA LEU A 7 23.22 2.77 -12.07
C LEU A 7 24.11 2.11 -11.00
N LEU A 8 25.42 2.39 -11.04
CA LEU A 8 26.35 1.94 -10.01
C LEU A 8 25.97 2.51 -8.64
N MET A 9 25.67 3.82 -8.53
CA MET A 9 25.27 4.45 -7.27
C MET A 9 23.88 4.00 -6.81
N LEU A 10 23.01 3.58 -7.72
CA LEU A 10 21.66 3.11 -7.41
C LEU A 10 21.66 1.71 -6.78
N ILE A 11 22.47 0.79 -7.28
CA ILE A 11 22.42 -0.65 -6.94
C ILE A 11 23.54 -1.06 -6.00
N VAL A 12 24.78 -0.69 -6.32
CA VAL A 12 25.98 -1.23 -5.65
C VAL A 12 26.05 -0.88 -4.16
N PRO A 13 25.77 0.37 -3.70
CA PRO A 13 25.80 0.66 -2.27
C PRO A 13 24.74 -0.13 -1.49
N ALA A 14 23.52 -0.33 -2.05
CA ALA A 14 22.50 -1.15 -1.40
C ALA A 14 22.95 -2.62 -1.29
N PHE A 15 23.58 -3.17 -2.32
CA PHE A 15 24.13 -4.52 -2.27
C PHE A 15 25.20 -4.67 -1.17
N PHE A 16 26.18 -3.77 -1.13
CA PHE A 16 27.20 -3.80 -0.08
C PHE A 16 26.60 -3.49 1.29
N GLY A 17 25.57 -2.63 1.36
CA GLY A 17 24.80 -2.39 2.57
C GLY A 17 24.14 -3.67 3.11
N ALA A 18 23.57 -4.50 2.23
CA ALA A 18 23.01 -5.78 2.62
C ALA A 18 24.10 -6.76 3.11
N VAL A 19 25.20 -6.87 2.42
CA VAL A 19 26.32 -7.76 2.82
C VAL A 19 26.95 -7.32 4.13
N LEU A 20 27.29 -6.04 4.28
CA LEU A 20 27.94 -5.52 5.50
C LEU A 20 27.01 -5.48 6.70
N GLY A 21 25.70 -5.34 6.48
CA GLY A 21 24.71 -5.38 7.54
C GLY A 21 24.60 -6.74 8.26
N ILE A 22 25.03 -7.83 7.64
CA ILE A 22 25.10 -9.18 8.23
C ILE A 22 26.31 -9.30 9.17
N VAL A 23 27.37 -8.53 8.92
CA VAL A 23 28.64 -8.66 9.65
C VAL A 23 28.48 -8.20 11.10
N PRO A 24 28.75 -9.04 12.12
CA PRO A 24 28.50 -8.73 13.53
C PRO A 24 29.61 -7.83 14.13
N VAL A 25 30.08 -6.83 13.39
CA VAL A 25 31.12 -5.88 13.83
C VAL A 25 30.48 -4.56 14.24
N ARG A 26 30.98 -3.98 15.34
CA ARG A 26 30.51 -2.69 15.86
C ARG A 26 30.66 -1.60 14.78
N GLY A 27 29.58 -0.92 14.46
CA GLY A 27 29.59 0.15 13.44
C GLY A 27 29.13 -0.30 12.04
N MET A 28 29.23 -1.57 11.66
CA MET A 28 28.79 -2.04 10.31
C MET A 28 27.30 -1.81 10.05
N LYS A 29 26.47 -1.83 11.08
CA LYS A 29 25.03 -1.46 10.98
C LYS A 29 24.83 -0.02 10.48
N HIS A 30 25.63 0.92 10.95
CA HIS A 30 25.57 2.31 10.51
C HIS A 30 26.10 2.45 9.07
N VAL A 31 27.16 1.74 8.73
CA VAL A 31 27.69 1.70 7.36
C VAL A 31 26.64 1.16 6.40
N SER A 32 25.98 0.05 6.75
CA SER A 32 24.87 -0.52 5.97
C SER A 32 23.75 0.51 5.71
N MET A 33 23.31 1.22 6.73
CA MET A 33 22.27 2.26 6.60
C MET A 33 22.72 3.44 5.73
N ILE A 34 23.98 3.89 5.86
CA ILE A 34 24.55 4.96 5.03
C ILE A 34 24.60 4.54 3.57
N LEU A 35 25.05 3.33 3.28
CA LEU A 35 25.11 2.81 1.93
C LEU A 35 23.70 2.67 1.31
N CYS A 36 22.73 2.16 2.08
CA CYS A 36 21.33 2.15 1.65
C CYS A 36 20.83 3.57 1.36
N GLY A 37 21.14 4.53 2.23
CA GLY A 37 20.81 5.95 2.04
C GLY A 37 21.42 6.55 0.78
N ILE A 38 22.64 6.21 0.42
CA ILE A 38 23.29 6.65 -0.84
C ILE A 38 22.50 6.13 -2.04
N SER A 39 22.11 4.84 -2.04
CA SER A 39 21.27 4.27 -3.09
C SER A 39 19.89 4.94 -3.16
N CYS A 40 19.27 5.27 -2.02
CA CYS A 40 18.01 6.02 -1.99
C CYS A 40 18.17 7.42 -2.63
N VAL A 41 19.27 8.13 -2.33
CA VAL A 41 19.55 9.42 -2.96
C VAL A 41 19.69 9.28 -4.47
N ALA A 42 20.41 8.26 -4.96
CA ALA A 42 20.47 7.97 -6.40
C ALA A 42 19.07 7.69 -6.97
N GLY A 43 18.24 6.92 -6.25
CA GLY A 43 16.86 6.62 -6.63
C GLY A 43 15.97 7.87 -6.74
N ILE A 44 16.14 8.86 -5.87
CA ILE A 44 15.43 10.15 -5.93
C ILE A 44 15.70 10.87 -7.26
N PHE A 45 16.92 10.77 -7.78
CA PHE A 45 17.29 11.38 -9.06
C PHE A 45 16.86 10.58 -10.30
N SER A 46 16.17 9.44 -10.17
CA SER A 46 15.78 8.59 -11.31
C SER A 46 14.99 9.37 -12.38
N TYR A 47 14.03 10.19 -11.96
CA TYR A 47 13.23 10.97 -12.90
C TYR A 47 14.04 12.08 -13.57
N VAL A 48 14.99 12.69 -12.88
CA VAL A 48 15.90 13.70 -13.44
C VAL A 48 16.83 13.03 -14.48
N MET A 49 17.33 11.84 -14.19
CA MET A 49 18.17 11.08 -15.13
C MET A 49 17.36 10.68 -16.38
N PHE A 50 16.11 10.22 -16.20
CA PHE A 50 15.23 9.96 -17.33
C PHE A 50 14.98 11.23 -18.16
N TYR A 51 14.70 12.36 -17.52
CA TYR A 51 14.41 13.61 -18.22
C TYR A 51 15.58 14.08 -19.10
N HIS A 52 16.82 13.86 -18.66
CA HIS A 52 18.02 14.27 -19.40
C HIS A 52 18.47 13.26 -20.47
N TYR A 53 18.29 11.96 -20.25
CA TYR A 53 18.86 10.92 -21.10
C TYR A 53 17.81 10.06 -21.82
N GLY A 54 16.52 10.28 -21.54
CA GLY A 54 15.45 9.44 -22.05
C GLY A 54 15.42 8.08 -21.38
N THR A 55 14.89 7.08 -22.08
CA THR A 55 14.82 5.70 -21.61
C THR A 55 16.24 5.12 -21.40
N ILE A 56 16.48 4.59 -20.20
CA ILE A 56 17.78 4.01 -19.83
C ILE A 56 17.68 2.49 -19.97
N THR A 57 18.51 1.93 -20.85
CA THR A 57 18.67 0.48 -21.02
C THR A 57 20.08 0.06 -20.65
N TYR A 58 20.24 -1.02 -19.88
CA TYR A 58 21.54 -1.53 -19.49
C TYR A 58 21.48 -3.04 -19.27
N THR A 59 22.36 -3.77 -19.96
CA THR A 59 22.48 -5.22 -19.76
C THR A 59 23.61 -5.49 -18.78
N LEU A 60 23.27 -6.16 -17.68
CA LEU A 60 24.27 -6.55 -16.69
C LEU A 60 25.23 -7.60 -17.30
N PRO A 61 26.54 -7.45 -17.13
CA PRO A 61 27.52 -8.37 -17.69
C PRO A 61 27.61 -9.70 -16.90
N ILE A 62 26.46 -10.33 -16.66
CA ILE A 62 26.31 -11.60 -15.95
C ILE A 62 25.89 -12.64 -16.98
N PRO A 63 26.79 -13.60 -17.32
CA PRO A 63 26.44 -14.69 -18.24
C PRO A 63 25.27 -15.50 -17.67
N SER A 64 24.21 -15.65 -18.42
CA SER A 64 23.07 -16.46 -18.04
C SER A 64 22.64 -17.38 -19.17
N ALA A 65 22.44 -18.66 -18.85
CA ALA A 65 21.79 -19.62 -19.75
C ALA A 65 20.27 -19.35 -19.89
N TRP A 66 19.71 -18.45 -19.06
CA TRP A 66 18.28 -18.19 -18.91
C TRP A 66 17.84 -16.79 -19.41
N GLY A 67 18.63 -16.16 -20.29
CA GLY A 67 18.38 -14.83 -20.82
C GLY A 67 19.26 -13.74 -20.20
N ASP A 68 19.11 -12.52 -20.70
CA ASP A 68 19.92 -11.39 -20.26
C ASP A 68 19.32 -10.77 -18.99
N TYR A 69 20.17 -10.42 -18.04
CA TYR A 69 19.80 -9.60 -16.90
C TYR A 69 19.86 -8.12 -17.31
N SER A 70 18.79 -7.62 -17.90
CA SER A 70 18.69 -6.25 -18.39
C SER A 70 17.83 -5.37 -17.49
N ILE A 71 18.17 -4.09 -17.49
CA ILE A 71 17.48 -3.01 -16.79
C ILE A 71 16.89 -2.07 -17.84
N PHE A 72 15.63 -1.70 -17.64
CA PHE A 72 14.89 -0.79 -18.49
C PHE A 72 14.16 0.23 -17.61
N ILE A 73 14.59 1.49 -17.65
CA ILE A 73 13.98 2.57 -16.89
C ILE A 73 13.25 3.48 -17.86
N ASP A 74 11.94 3.37 -17.88
CA ASP A 74 11.03 4.27 -18.57
C ASP A 74 10.59 5.43 -17.67
N ARG A 75 9.86 6.41 -18.23
CA ARG A 75 9.35 7.59 -17.53
C ARG A 75 8.56 7.24 -16.27
N LEU A 76 7.68 6.26 -16.37
CA LEU A 76 6.79 5.90 -15.29
C LEU A 76 7.53 5.18 -14.17
N SER A 77 8.40 4.22 -14.52
CA SER A 77 9.32 3.58 -13.58
C SER A 77 10.17 4.61 -12.85
N ALA A 78 10.77 5.56 -13.59
CA ALA A 78 11.63 6.59 -13.01
C ALA A 78 10.88 7.49 -12.01
N LEU A 79 9.62 7.87 -12.33
CA LEU A 79 8.79 8.69 -11.45
C LEU A 79 8.44 7.96 -10.15
N ILE A 80 7.99 6.70 -10.25
CA ILE A 80 7.62 5.88 -9.08
C ILE A 80 8.86 5.53 -8.24
N MET A 81 10.00 5.23 -8.90
CA MET A 81 11.29 5.01 -8.21
C MET A 81 11.69 6.23 -7.40
N SER A 82 11.57 7.44 -7.97
CA SER A 82 11.91 8.69 -7.27
C SER A 82 11.03 8.89 -6.03
N ALA A 83 9.72 8.75 -6.16
CA ALA A 83 8.79 8.88 -5.05
C ALA A 83 9.03 7.82 -3.96
N SER A 84 9.19 6.55 -4.35
CA SER A 84 9.48 5.43 -3.44
C SER A 84 10.79 5.61 -2.69
N SER A 85 11.82 6.14 -3.36
CA SER A 85 13.14 6.39 -2.76
C SER A 85 13.11 7.50 -1.72
N ILE A 86 12.27 8.55 -1.92
CA ILE A 86 12.04 9.59 -0.91
C ILE A 86 11.46 8.95 0.35
N VAL A 87 10.39 8.17 0.22
CA VAL A 87 9.72 7.49 1.33
C VAL A 87 10.68 6.54 2.06
N PHE A 88 11.44 5.76 1.30
CA PHE A 88 12.40 4.82 1.87
C PHE A 88 13.50 5.52 2.66
N LEU A 89 14.08 6.59 2.10
CA LEU A 89 15.11 7.40 2.78
C LEU A 89 14.57 8.03 4.06
N MET A 90 13.35 8.58 4.03
CA MET A 90 12.72 9.17 5.21
C MET A 90 12.49 8.12 6.31
N THR A 91 12.09 6.91 5.94
CA THR A 91 11.95 5.79 6.87
C THR A 91 13.30 5.39 7.48
N ILE A 92 14.39 5.31 6.68
CA ILE A 92 15.74 5.05 7.20
C ILE A 92 16.16 6.11 8.22
N VAL A 93 15.99 7.39 7.90
CA VAL A 93 16.36 8.50 8.80
C VAL A 93 15.60 8.39 10.12
N HIS A 94 14.29 8.08 10.06
CA HIS A 94 13.46 7.92 11.26
C HIS A 94 13.94 6.75 12.14
N ILE A 95 14.26 5.59 11.54
CA ILE A 95 14.76 4.40 12.24
C ILE A 95 16.00 4.72 13.09
N THR A 96 16.88 5.62 12.64
CA THR A 96 18.13 5.92 13.37
C THR A 96 17.91 6.39 14.80
N LYS A 97 16.74 6.95 15.11
CA LYS A 97 16.40 7.56 16.40
C LYS A 97 15.16 6.95 17.06
N SER A 98 14.50 6.00 16.43
CA SER A 98 13.35 5.30 16.98
C SER A 98 13.78 4.24 18.00
N ARG A 99 13.05 4.16 19.11
CA ARG A 99 13.24 3.17 20.18
C ARG A 99 12.57 1.84 19.88
N THR A 100 11.46 1.90 19.17
CA THR A 100 10.71 0.73 18.69
C THR A 100 11.33 0.12 17.42
N ALA A 101 12.40 0.77 16.88
CA ALA A 101 13.14 0.21 15.77
C ALA A 101 13.69 -1.19 16.13
N PRO A 102 13.57 -2.17 15.21
CA PRO A 102 14.00 -3.52 15.48
C PRO A 102 15.48 -3.60 15.86
N LYS A 103 15.75 -4.27 16.97
CA LYS A 103 17.13 -4.48 17.47
C LYS A 103 17.79 -5.73 16.85
N HIS A 104 17.07 -6.42 15.96
CA HIS A 104 17.57 -7.62 15.31
C HIS A 104 18.83 -7.29 14.48
N PRO A 105 19.93 -8.06 14.61
CA PRO A 105 21.21 -7.73 14.00
C PRO A 105 21.15 -7.65 12.46
N MET A 106 20.28 -8.42 11.83
CA MET A 106 20.13 -8.45 10.36
C MET A 106 19.15 -7.42 9.81
N TYR A 107 18.44 -6.64 10.64
CA TYR A 107 17.39 -5.74 10.17
C TYR A 107 17.91 -4.72 9.14
N ASN A 108 19.07 -4.14 9.36
CA ASN A 108 19.66 -3.16 8.44
C ASN A 108 20.12 -3.80 7.12
N ALA A 109 20.60 -5.05 7.16
CA ALA A 109 20.90 -5.82 5.96
C ALA A 109 19.64 -6.08 5.12
N LEU A 110 18.57 -6.52 5.80
CA LEU A 110 17.28 -6.77 5.16
C LEU A 110 16.66 -5.48 4.60
N LEU A 111 16.83 -4.34 5.28
CA LEU A 111 16.39 -3.04 4.80
C LEU A 111 17.10 -2.67 3.48
N SER A 112 18.42 -2.84 3.42
CA SER A 112 19.19 -2.58 2.19
C SER A 112 18.83 -3.55 1.06
N LEU A 113 18.62 -4.82 1.40
CA LEU A 113 18.18 -5.84 0.45
C LEU A 113 16.77 -5.58 -0.09
N LEU A 114 15.85 -5.12 0.78
CA LEU A 114 14.50 -4.74 0.39
C LEU A 114 14.51 -3.56 -0.59
N PHE A 115 15.30 -2.51 -0.31
CA PHE A 115 15.44 -1.38 -1.23
C PHE A 115 15.94 -1.83 -2.59
N MET A 116 17.04 -2.60 -2.62
CA MET A 116 17.61 -3.12 -3.85
C MET A 116 16.60 -3.96 -4.64
N ALA A 117 15.85 -4.86 -3.96
CA ALA A 117 14.84 -5.69 -4.59
C ALA A 117 13.68 -4.86 -5.17
N CYS A 118 13.20 -3.83 -4.45
CA CYS A 118 12.17 -2.93 -4.95
C CYS A 118 12.61 -2.16 -6.20
N ILE A 119 13.84 -1.61 -6.19
CA ILE A 119 14.39 -0.90 -7.36
C ILE A 119 14.56 -1.85 -8.54
N LEU A 120 15.15 -3.02 -8.32
CA LEU A 120 15.32 -4.00 -9.39
C LEU A 120 14.00 -4.46 -9.97
N ALA A 121 12.97 -4.68 -9.15
CA ALA A 121 11.64 -5.06 -9.63
C ALA A 121 10.98 -3.97 -10.49
N MET A 122 11.19 -2.67 -10.15
CA MET A 122 10.65 -1.55 -10.93
C MET A 122 11.33 -1.34 -12.29
N CYS A 123 12.61 -1.73 -12.41
CA CYS A 123 13.41 -1.51 -13.60
C CYS A 123 13.85 -2.80 -14.31
N ALA A 124 13.39 -3.97 -13.86
CA ALA A 124 13.73 -5.23 -14.52
C ALA A 124 13.18 -5.28 -15.94
N ASP A 125 14.03 -5.59 -16.90
CA ASP A 125 13.66 -5.93 -18.26
C ASP A 125 13.74 -7.45 -18.53
N GLY A 126 14.53 -8.16 -17.74
CA GLY A 126 14.59 -9.62 -17.77
C GLY A 126 13.51 -10.25 -16.86
N LEU A 127 12.74 -11.21 -17.41
CA LEU A 127 11.70 -11.93 -16.66
C LEU A 127 12.24 -12.56 -15.38
N LEU A 128 13.40 -13.25 -15.46
CA LEU A 128 13.98 -13.91 -14.30
C LEU A 128 14.41 -12.91 -13.23
N LEU A 129 14.98 -11.76 -13.64
CA LEU A 129 15.36 -10.68 -12.72
C LEU A 129 14.14 -10.13 -11.97
N LEU A 130 13.01 -9.91 -12.70
CA LEU A 130 11.76 -9.47 -12.10
C LEU A 130 11.25 -10.46 -11.05
N LEU A 131 11.19 -11.75 -11.39
CA LEU A 131 10.67 -12.78 -10.48
C LEU A 131 11.55 -12.95 -9.24
N ILE A 132 12.89 -12.94 -9.40
CA ILE A 132 13.82 -12.99 -8.26
C ILE A 132 13.65 -11.77 -7.37
N ALA A 133 13.56 -10.56 -7.93
CA ALA A 133 13.38 -9.35 -7.18
C ALA A 133 12.03 -9.36 -6.42
N TRP A 134 10.95 -9.81 -7.06
CA TRP A 134 9.63 -9.94 -6.47
C TRP A 134 9.58 -10.89 -5.26
N GLU A 135 10.18 -12.08 -5.39
CA GLU A 135 10.26 -13.04 -4.28
C GLU A 135 11.21 -12.56 -3.17
N THR A 136 12.28 -11.85 -3.54
CA THR A 136 13.17 -11.21 -2.55
C THR A 136 12.43 -10.18 -1.71
N ILE A 137 11.50 -9.39 -2.30
CA ILE A 137 10.63 -8.47 -1.54
C ILE A 137 9.79 -9.26 -0.53
N THR A 138 9.19 -10.39 -0.92
CA THR A 138 8.35 -11.22 -0.03
C THR A 138 9.17 -11.78 1.14
N LEU A 139 10.33 -12.37 0.85
CA LEU A 139 11.20 -12.94 1.86
C LEU A 139 11.77 -11.89 2.82
N THR A 140 12.24 -10.77 2.31
CA THR A 140 12.81 -9.71 3.15
C THR A 140 11.76 -9.10 4.06
N THR A 141 10.55 -8.82 3.56
CA THR A 141 9.45 -8.29 4.37
C THR A 141 9.00 -9.30 5.44
N PHE A 142 8.93 -10.59 5.12
CA PHE A 142 8.65 -11.65 6.09
C PHE A 142 9.68 -11.69 7.23
N LEU A 143 10.97 -11.58 6.90
CA LEU A 143 12.04 -11.56 7.88
C LEU A 143 12.06 -10.26 8.69
N MET A 144 11.79 -9.11 8.07
CA MET A 144 11.73 -7.80 8.73
C MET A 144 10.52 -7.65 9.65
N ALA A 145 9.44 -8.38 9.39
CA ALA A 145 8.24 -8.36 10.23
C ALA A 145 8.40 -9.11 11.57
N TYR A 146 9.54 -9.75 11.82
CA TYR A 146 9.81 -10.45 13.08
C TYR A 146 9.96 -9.48 14.25
N ASN A 147 9.14 -9.66 15.29
CA ASN A 147 9.12 -8.83 16.48
C ASN A 147 9.32 -9.63 17.81
N GLY A 148 9.64 -10.91 17.73
CA GLY A 148 9.84 -11.77 18.89
C GLY A 148 8.57 -12.24 19.60
N ASN A 149 7.39 -11.89 19.09
CA ASN A 149 6.08 -12.28 19.59
C ASN A 149 5.53 -13.53 18.88
N ASP A 150 4.20 -13.64 18.78
CA ASP A 150 3.52 -14.70 18.04
C ASP A 150 3.87 -14.64 16.54
N ASP A 151 4.37 -15.74 16.02
CA ASP A 151 4.74 -15.86 14.60
C ASP A 151 3.52 -16.08 13.67
N THR A 152 2.33 -16.29 14.20
CA THR A 152 1.13 -16.62 13.42
C THR A 152 0.78 -15.55 12.38
N PRO A 153 0.77 -14.24 12.68
CA PRO A 153 0.49 -13.20 11.68
C PRO A 153 1.51 -13.18 10.55
N ARG A 154 2.77 -13.39 10.87
CA ARG A 154 3.89 -13.42 9.93
C ARG A 154 3.78 -14.61 8.97
N TRP A 155 3.44 -15.81 9.48
CA TRP A 155 3.23 -16.97 8.62
C TRP A 155 1.98 -16.85 7.75
N LYS A 156 0.89 -16.23 8.24
CA LYS A 156 -0.28 -15.91 7.40
C LYS A 156 0.10 -15.01 6.23
N PHE A 157 0.87 -13.94 6.50
CA PHE A 157 1.42 -13.07 5.46
C PHE A 157 2.22 -13.87 4.44
N PHE A 158 3.19 -14.66 4.89
CA PHE A 158 4.05 -15.43 4.00
C PHE A 158 3.25 -16.38 3.11
N ILE A 159 2.35 -17.16 3.69
CA ILE A 159 1.55 -18.13 2.93
C ILE A 159 0.67 -17.45 1.88
N ILE A 160 -0.05 -16.38 2.26
CA ILE A 160 -0.98 -15.71 1.34
C ILE A 160 -0.21 -14.98 0.22
N THR A 161 0.85 -14.26 0.58
CA THR A 161 1.60 -13.50 -0.41
C THR A 161 2.50 -14.37 -1.29
N HIS A 162 2.98 -15.51 -0.77
CA HIS A 162 3.71 -16.48 -1.56
C HIS A 162 2.80 -17.26 -2.53
N LEU A 163 1.58 -17.60 -2.10
CA LEU A 163 0.55 -18.13 -3.01
C LEU A 163 0.24 -17.12 -4.13
N GLY A 164 0.13 -15.83 -3.79
CA GLY A 164 0.02 -14.76 -4.79
C GLY A 164 1.25 -14.68 -5.71
N GLY A 165 2.46 -14.84 -5.17
CA GLY A 165 3.69 -14.92 -5.94
C GLY A 165 3.69 -16.05 -6.95
N LEU A 166 3.20 -17.23 -6.56
CA LEU A 166 3.01 -18.35 -7.49
C LEU A 166 2.02 -18.03 -8.63
N MET A 167 0.94 -17.30 -8.33
CA MET A 167 0.01 -16.84 -9.38
C MET A 167 0.70 -15.88 -10.36
N VAL A 168 1.54 -14.96 -9.86
CA VAL A 168 2.37 -14.09 -10.69
C VAL A 168 3.32 -14.89 -11.57
N VAL A 169 4.03 -15.86 -11.01
CA VAL A 169 4.95 -16.73 -11.76
C VAL A 169 4.20 -17.47 -12.86
N VAL A 170 3.05 -18.07 -12.56
CA VAL A 170 2.23 -18.78 -13.57
C VAL A 170 1.77 -17.82 -14.66
N ALA A 171 1.31 -16.61 -14.31
CA ALA A 171 0.90 -15.61 -15.29
C ALA A 171 2.06 -15.25 -16.25
N PHE A 172 3.24 -14.97 -15.70
CA PHE A 172 4.41 -14.63 -16.53
C PHE A 172 4.92 -15.80 -17.35
N ILE A 173 4.84 -17.05 -16.87
CA ILE A 173 5.13 -18.24 -17.67
C ILE A 173 4.16 -18.38 -18.84
N LEU A 174 2.86 -18.15 -18.59
CA LEU A 174 1.85 -18.16 -19.65
C LEU A 174 2.15 -17.08 -20.71
N ILE A 175 2.47 -15.87 -20.29
CA ILE A 175 2.81 -14.78 -21.20
C ILE A 175 4.09 -15.14 -22.01
N TYR A 176 5.12 -15.63 -21.32
CA TYR A 176 6.39 -16.06 -21.93
C TYR A 176 6.19 -17.14 -23.03
N ALA A 177 5.29 -18.11 -22.78
CA ALA A 177 5.02 -19.18 -23.73
C ALA A 177 4.52 -18.66 -25.11
N PHE A 178 3.91 -17.48 -25.15
CA PHE A 178 3.46 -16.83 -26.39
C PHE A 178 4.43 -15.75 -26.88
N ALA A 179 5.10 -15.05 -25.97
CA ALA A 179 6.08 -14.02 -26.31
C ALA A 179 7.36 -14.60 -26.91
N GLY A 180 7.77 -15.80 -26.48
CA GLY A 180 8.99 -16.46 -26.96
C GLY A 180 10.30 -15.77 -26.54
N SER A 181 10.26 -14.70 -25.77
CA SER A 181 11.39 -13.90 -25.30
C SER A 181 11.34 -13.71 -23.79
N MET A 182 12.47 -13.71 -23.12
CA MET A 182 12.54 -13.37 -21.68
C MET A 182 12.75 -11.87 -21.43
N THR A 183 12.86 -11.06 -22.48
CA THR A 183 13.02 -9.61 -22.41
C THR A 183 11.66 -8.94 -22.39
N LEU A 184 11.30 -8.30 -21.28
CA LEU A 184 9.97 -7.74 -21.05
C LEU A 184 9.65 -6.54 -21.95
N SER A 185 10.65 -5.75 -22.32
CA SER A 185 10.47 -4.62 -23.25
C SER A 185 10.12 -5.05 -24.68
N SER A 186 10.26 -6.35 -25.02
CA SER A 186 9.78 -6.91 -26.27
C SER A 186 8.31 -7.34 -26.23
N TRP A 187 7.67 -7.29 -25.06
CA TRP A 187 6.29 -7.75 -24.86
C TRP A 187 5.32 -6.59 -25.06
N HIS A 188 4.57 -6.62 -26.14
CA HIS A 188 3.54 -5.63 -26.47
C HIS A 188 2.34 -6.31 -27.09
N ASP A 189 1.14 -5.98 -26.60
CA ASP A 189 -0.16 -6.41 -27.15
C ASP A 189 -0.24 -7.91 -27.48
N LEU A 190 0.28 -8.74 -26.57
CA LEU A 190 0.34 -10.18 -26.76
C LEU A 190 -1.03 -10.88 -26.80
N ASN A 191 -2.13 -10.15 -26.48
CA ASN A 191 -3.50 -10.66 -26.58
C ASN A 191 -3.81 -11.24 -27.97
N ALA A 192 -3.30 -10.63 -29.03
CA ALA A 192 -3.52 -11.07 -30.41
C ALA A 192 -2.95 -12.47 -30.68
N VAL A 193 -1.87 -12.84 -30.00
CA VAL A 193 -1.22 -14.16 -30.12
C VAL A 193 -1.76 -15.14 -29.09
N MET A 194 -2.04 -14.67 -27.86
CA MET A 194 -2.55 -15.50 -26.76
C MET A 194 -4.01 -15.90 -26.95
N GLY A 195 -4.78 -15.06 -27.65
CA GLY A 195 -6.24 -15.15 -27.68
C GLY A 195 -6.89 -14.70 -26.36
N ASN A 196 -8.12 -14.18 -26.45
CA ASN A 196 -8.80 -13.50 -25.34
C ASN A 196 -8.97 -14.34 -24.08
N GLY A 197 -9.22 -15.63 -24.21
CA GLY A 197 -9.39 -16.53 -23.05
C GLY A 197 -8.12 -16.70 -22.23
N MET A 198 -6.97 -16.93 -22.88
CA MET A 198 -5.69 -17.09 -22.22
C MET A 198 -5.17 -15.76 -21.66
N ALA A 199 -5.32 -14.67 -22.41
CA ALA A 199 -4.99 -13.32 -21.97
C ALA A 199 -5.83 -12.92 -20.73
N SER A 200 -7.14 -13.18 -20.74
CA SER A 200 -8.00 -12.94 -19.56
C SER A 200 -7.59 -13.76 -18.35
N ALA A 201 -7.20 -15.02 -18.54
CA ALA A 201 -6.70 -15.86 -17.45
C ALA A 201 -5.39 -15.32 -16.87
N ALA A 202 -4.44 -14.89 -17.72
CA ALA A 202 -3.19 -14.27 -17.28
C ALA A 202 -3.44 -12.96 -16.53
N ILE A 203 -4.32 -12.09 -17.02
CA ILE A 203 -4.71 -10.84 -16.35
C ILE A 203 -5.32 -11.13 -14.98
N LEU A 204 -6.26 -12.09 -14.88
CA LEU A 204 -6.86 -12.47 -13.59
C LEU A 204 -5.80 -12.97 -12.60
N LEU A 205 -4.85 -13.80 -13.06
CA LEU A 205 -3.75 -14.28 -12.22
C LEU A 205 -2.85 -13.13 -11.75
N LEU A 206 -2.56 -12.13 -12.60
CA LEU A 206 -1.81 -10.93 -12.22
C LEU A 206 -2.57 -10.11 -11.16
N PHE A 207 -3.87 -9.87 -11.36
CA PHE A 207 -4.68 -9.13 -10.36
C PHE A 207 -4.75 -9.87 -9.02
N MET A 208 -4.95 -11.17 -9.02
CA MET A 208 -4.98 -11.97 -7.78
C MET A 208 -3.59 -12.05 -7.15
N GLY A 209 -2.55 -12.23 -7.95
CA GLY A 209 -1.19 -12.36 -7.49
C GLY A 209 -0.65 -11.07 -6.86
N PHE A 210 -0.67 -9.95 -7.58
CA PHE A 210 -0.28 -8.65 -7.04
C PHE A 210 -1.28 -8.17 -5.98
N GLY A 211 -2.57 -8.46 -6.17
CA GLY A 211 -3.64 -8.15 -5.24
C GLY A 211 -3.45 -8.79 -3.86
N SER A 212 -2.81 -9.94 -3.77
CA SER A 212 -2.47 -10.58 -2.48
C SER A 212 -1.55 -9.69 -1.63
N LYS A 213 -0.61 -8.96 -2.23
CA LYS A 213 0.25 -7.99 -1.55
C LYS A 213 -0.45 -6.65 -1.32
N LEU A 214 -1.33 -6.24 -2.23
CA LEU A 214 -2.11 -5.02 -2.09
C LEU A 214 -3.26 -5.14 -1.07
N GLY A 215 -3.54 -6.35 -0.59
CA GLY A 215 -4.60 -6.60 0.37
C GLY A 215 -6.00 -6.64 -0.27
N LEU A 216 -6.12 -7.08 -1.53
CA LEU A 216 -7.43 -7.24 -2.15
C LEU A 216 -8.23 -8.38 -1.54
N VAL A 217 -9.55 -8.17 -1.40
CA VAL A 217 -10.47 -9.23 -1.01
C VAL A 217 -10.48 -10.31 -2.10
N PRO A 218 -10.38 -11.60 -1.76
CA PRO A 218 -10.37 -12.18 -0.42
C PRO A 218 -8.97 -12.42 0.17
N LEU A 219 -7.88 -11.93 -0.39
CA LEU A 219 -6.50 -12.24 0.01
C LEU A 219 -5.91 -11.27 1.05
N HIS A 220 -6.74 -10.50 1.75
CA HIS A 220 -6.35 -9.38 2.64
C HIS A 220 -6.08 -9.76 4.11
N ALA A 221 -6.54 -10.93 4.59
CA ALA A 221 -6.61 -11.23 6.03
C ALA A 221 -5.28 -11.22 6.79
N TRP A 222 -4.16 -11.25 6.09
CA TRP A 222 -2.83 -11.13 6.71
C TRP A 222 -2.50 -9.70 7.16
N MET A 223 -3.05 -8.69 6.46
CA MET A 223 -2.58 -7.31 6.58
C MET A 223 -2.88 -6.69 7.94
N PRO A 224 -4.11 -6.74 8.50
CA PRO A 224 -4.41 -6.11 9.79
C PRO A 224 -3.68 -6.77 10.96
N GLU A 225 -3.51 -8.08 10.92
CA GLU A 225 -2.83 -8.83 11.97
C GLU A 225 -1.32 -8.58 11.94
N LEU A 226 -0.72 -8.60 10.73
CA LEU A 226 0.71 -8.36 10.58
C LEU A 226 1.09 -6.94 11.00
N TYR A 227 0.33 -5.92 10.54
CA TYR A 227 0.62 -4.53 10.91
C TYR A 227 0.52 -4.31 12.43
N ALA A 228 -0.44 -4.93 13.11
CA ALA A 228 -0.54 -4.82 14.57
C ALA A 228 0.70 -5.36 15.28
N ASP A 229 1.35 -6.39 14.74
CA ASP A 229 2.48 -7.09 15.37
C ASP A 229 3.85 -6.62 14.85
N ALA A 230 4.01 -6.41 13.56
CA ALA A 230 5.29 -6.05 12.94
C ALA A 230 5.83 -4.68 13.42
N PRO A 231 7.13 -4.40 13.27
CA PRO A 231 7.67 -3.07 13.50
C PRO A 231 7.04 -2.03 12.57
N THR A 232 6.60 -0.90 13.10
CA THR A 232 5.86 0.13 12.33
C THR A 232 6.63 0.69 11.13
N HIS A 233 7.96 0.68 11.17
CA HIS A 233 8.80 1.05 10.01
C HIS A 233 8.71 0.01 8.88
N THR A 234 8.59 -1.27 9.21
CA THR A 234 8.36 -2.34 8.22
C THR A 234 6.99 -2.17 7.60
N ASP A 235 5.95 -1.87 8.41
CA ASP A 235 4.60 -1.59 7.93
C ASP A 235 4.60 -0.41 6.94
N SER A 236 5.36 0.66 7.25
CA SER A 236 5.50 1.83 6.38
C SER A 236 6.02 1.44 5.00
N LEU A 237 7.10 0.66 4.92
CA LEU A 237 7.68 0.24 3.64
C LEU A 237 6.79 -0.75 2.89
N MET A 238 6.12 -1.65 3.60
CA MET A 238 5.17 -2.59 2.99
C MET A 238 3.95 -1.88 2.41
N ALA A 239 3.35 -0.96 3.17
CA ALA A 239 2.19 -0.19 2.75
C ALA A 239 2.46 0.70 1.55
N THR A 240 3.69 1.19 1.38
CA THR A 240 4.01 2.25 0.43
C THR A 240 4.89 1.75 -0.71
N VAL A 241 6.17 1.48 -0.44
CA VAL A 241 7.13 1.13 -1.49
C VAL A 241 6.81 -0.21 -2.15
N CYS A 242 6.53 -1.26 -1.35
CA CYS A 242 6.19 -2.57 -1.90
C CYS A 242 4.87 -2.55 -2.67
N SER A 243 3.89 -1.76 -2.24
CA SER A 243 2.63 -1.57 -2.96
C SER A 243 2.84 -0.82 -4.27
N SER A 244 3.71 0.21 -4.31
CA SER A 244 4.04 0.93 -5.53
C SER A 244 4.71 0.03 -6.58
N VAL A 245 5.60 -0.89 -6.15
CA VAL A 245 6.17 -1.93 -7.03
C VAL A 245 5.07 -2.80 -7.62
N ALA A 246 4.16 -3.31 -6.78
CA ALA A 246 3.07 -4.18 -7.22
C ALA A 246 2.16 -3.49 -8.24
N VAL A 247 1.79 -2.23 -7.99
CA VAL A 247 0.93 -1.44 -8.90
C VAL A 247 1.61 -1.18 -10.24
N LEU A 248 2.90 -0.81 -10.24
CA LEU A 248 3.64 -0.57 -11.48
C LEU A 248 3.74 -1.82 -12.35
N ILE A 249 4.08 -2.97 -11.75
CA ILE A 249 4.23 -4.22 -12.50
C ILE A 249 2.86 -4.72 -12.98
N LEU A 250 1.80 -4.59 -12.15
CA LEU A 250 0.42 -4.90 -12.55
C LEU A 250 -0.01 -4.06 -13.75
N PHE A 251 0.25 -2.74 -13.72
CA PHE A 251 -0.02 -1.86 -14.84
C PHE A 251 0.68 -2.33 -16.13
N LYS A 252 2.00 -2.54 -16.06
CA LYS A 252 2.79 -3.00 -17.22
C LYS A 252 2.29 -4.36 -17.73
N GLY A 253 2.04 -5.30 -16.83
CA GLY A 253 1.56 -6.64 -17.18
C GLY A 253 0.25 -6.61 -17.95
N VAL A 254 -0.70 -5.79 -17.50
CA VAL A 254 -2.06 -5.74 -18.06
C VAL A 254 -2.12 -4.87 -19.32
N PHE A 255 -1.63 -3.63 -19.24
CA PHE A 255 -1.86 -2.63 -20.29
C PHE A 255 -0.71 -2.52 -21.30
N THR A 256 0.50 -2.96 -20.94
CA THR A 256 1.65 -2.91 -21.86
C THR A 256 1.95 -4.29 -22.44
N TYR A 257 2.07 -5.33 -21.62
CA TYR A 257 2.53 -6.64 -22.10
C TYR A 257 1.40 -7.44 -22.74
N ILE A 258 0.28 -7.62 -22.05
CA ILE A 258 -0.84 -8.40 -22.57
C ILE A 258 -1.68 -7.55 -23.54
N GLY A 259 -2.03 -6.34 -23.15
CA GLY A 259 -3.02 -5.50 -23.82
C GLY A 259 -4.45 -5.94 -23.50
N VAL A 260 -5.37 -4.98 -23.42
CA VAL A 260 -6.78 -5.19 -23.12
C VAL A 260 -7.61 -5.10 -24.39
N THR A 261 -8.60 -5.99 -24.55
CA THR A 261 -9.49 -6.03 -25.70
C THR A 261 -10.95 -5.80 -25.32
N GLN A 262 -11.79 -5.51 -26.31
CA GLN A 262 -13.24 -5.34 -26.11
C GLN A 262 -13.92 -6.59 -25.53
N GLU A 263 -13.42 -7.77 -25.83
CA GLU A 263 -14.01 -9.04 -25.36
C GLU A 263 -13.75 -9.31 -23.86
N MET A 264 -12.87 -8.53 -23.21
CA MET A 264 -12.56 -8.67 -21.78
C MET A 264 -13.55 -7.95 -20.85
N TYR A 265 -14.71 -7.54 -21.36
CA TYR A 265 -15.76 -6.83 -20.64
C TYR A 265 -16.19 -7.53 -19.33
N LEU A 266 -16.47 -8.83 -19.38
CA LEU A 266 -16.88 -9.59 -18.19
C LEU A 266 -15.79 -9.65 -17.12
N LEU A 267 -14.52 -9.76 -17.54
CA LEU A 267 -13.39 -9.70 -16.63
C LEU A 267 -13.29 -8.33 -15.94
N ALA A 268 -13.47 -7.25 -16.70
CA ALA A 268 -13.47 -5.91 -16.13
C ALA A 268 -14.57 -5.73 -15.06
N ILE A 269 -15.79 -6.21 -15.31
CA ILE A 269 -16.89 -6.18 -14.32
C ILE A 269 -16.55 -7.00 -13.06
N LEU A 270 -15.98 -8.20 -13.22
CA LEU A 270 -15.56 -9.02 -12.09
C LEU A 270 -14.52 -8.29 -11.23
N LEU A 271 -13.52 -7.67 -11.87
CA LEU A 271 -12.48 -6.92 -11.16
C LEU A 271 -13.02 -5.65 -10.50
N ILE A 272 -13.98 -4.93 -11.13
CA ILE A 272 -14.69 -3.81 -10.52
C ILE A 272 -15.43 -4.27 -9.26
N ALA A 273 -16.10 -5.43 -9.29
CA ALA A 273 -16.79 -5.97 -8.13
C ALA A 273 -15.82 -6.29 -6.99
N ILE A 274 -14.69 -6.95 -7.28
CA ILE A 274 -13.65 -7.27 -6.29
C ILE A 274 -13.07 -5.99 -5.69
N ALA A 275 -12.74 -5.01 -6.52
CA ALA A 275 -12.21 -3.72 -6.10
C ALA A 275 -13.21 -2.95 -5.22
N SER A 276 -14.49 -2.90 -5.62
CA SER A 276 -15.56 -2.25 -4.87
C SER A 276 -15.76 -2.86 -3.49
N ILE A 277 -15.79 -4.19 -3.40
CA ILE A 277 -15.86 -4.90 -2.12
C ILE A 277 -14.63 -4.56 -1.27
N THR A 278 -13.44 -4.52 -1.87
CA THR A 278 -12.19 -4.19 -1.17
C THR A 278 -12.22 -2.78 -0.59
N VAL A 279 -12.67 -1.78 -1.34
CA VAL A 279 -12.80 -0.39 -0.89
C VAL A 279 -13.77 -0.29 0.28
N LEU A 280 -15.00 -0.77 0.10
CA LEU A 280 -16.05 -0.65 1.12
C LEU A 280 -15.69 -1.44 2.38
N TRP A 281 -15.13 -2.64 2.24
CA TRP A 281 -14.72 -3.45 3.37
C TRP A 281 -13.55 -2.83 4.13
N GLY A 282 -12.53 -2.34 3.42
CA GLY A 282 -11.40 -1.64 4.01
C GLY A 282 -11.82 -0.38 4.78
N ALA A 283 -12.70 0.44 4.20
CA ALA A 283 -13.23 1.63 4.84
C ALA A 283 -14.06 1.29 6.10
N LEU A 284 -14.95 0.29 6.02
CA LEU A 284 -15.78 -0.15 7.14
C LEU A 284 -14.93 -0.69 8.31
N GLU A 285 -14.00 -1.59 8.00
CA GLU A 285 -13.12 -2.19 9.02
C GLU A 285 -12.21 -1.14 9.65
N SER A 286 -11.64 -0.22 8.87
CA SER A 286 -10.80 0.86 9.38
C SER A 286 -11.57 1.72 10.42
N LEU A 287 -12.88 1.91 10.19
CA LEU A 287 -13.74 2.73 11.07
C LEU A 287 -13.98 2.08 12.43
N ILE A 288 -13.96 0.76 12.54
CA ILE A 288 -14.27 0.04 13.79
C ILE A 288 -13.03 -0.42 14.59
N GLN A 289 -11.82 -0.38 14.00
CA GLN A 289 -10.60 -0.79 14.69
C GLN A 289 -10.23 0.16 15.85
N LYS A 290 -9.47 -0.38 16.83
CA LYS A 290 -9.07 0.32 18.05
C LYS A 290 -7.57 0.68 18.08
N GLU A 291 -6.78 0.06 17.23
CA GLU A 291 -5.33 0.25 17.14
C GLU A 291 -4.99 1.06 15.88
N PRO A 292 -4.19 2.13 15.96
CA PRO A 292 -3.82 2.94 14.82
C PRO A 292 -3.24 2.12 13.66
N LYS A 293 -2.42 1.12 13.96
CA LYS A 293 -1.80 0.26 12.95
C LYS A 293 -2.83 -0.59 12.19
N ARG A 294 -3.84 -1.12 12.88
CA ARG A 294 -4.96 -1.84 12.23
C ARG A 294 -5.84 -0.91 11.41
N ILE A 295 -6.12 0.30 11.92
CA ILE A 295 -6.83 1.34 11.16
C ILE A 295 -6.10 1.62 9.86
N LEU A 296 -4.77 1.81 9.92
CA LEU A 296 -3.95 2.11 8.76
C LEU A 296 -3.78 0.92 7.82
N ALA A 297 -3.81 -0.31 8.30
CA ALA A 297 -3.80 -1.52 7.47
C ALA A 297 -5.06 -1.59 6.59
N TYR A 298 -6.25 -1.50 7.21
CA TYR A 298 -7.52 -1.49 6.47
C TYR A 298 -7.67 -0.27 5.56
N SER A 299 -7.15 0.87 5.99
CA SER A 299 -7.06 2.05 5.15
C SER A 299 -6.12 1.87 3.95
N SER A 300 -5.03 1.09 4.08
CA SER A 300 -4.18 0.76 2.93
C SER A 300 -4.91 -0.17 1.96
N MET A 301 -5.66 -1.13 2.48
CA MET A 301 -6.53 -2.00 1.70
C MET A 301 -7.58 -1.20 0.91
N GLU A 302 -8.25 -0.24 1.54
CA GLU A 302 -9.22 0.67 0.90
C GLU A 302 -8.55 1.44 -0.25
N ASN A 303 -7.44 2.11 0.00
CA ASN A 303 -6.72 2.92 -1.00
C ASN A 303 -6.19 2.07 -2.18
N MET A 304 -5.65 0.88 -1.92
CA MET A 304 -5.24 -0.03 -2.99
C MET A 304 -6.44 -0.60 -3.76
N GLY A 305 -7.57 -0.77 -3.11
CA GLY A 305 -8.85 -1.08 -3.74
C GLY A 305 -9.28 0.00 -4.73
N LEU A 306 -9.10 1.29 -4.39
CA LEU A 306 -9.36 2.43 -5.28
C LEU A 306 -8.45 2.39 -6.53
N VAL A 307 -7.15 2.09 -6.36
CA VAL A 307 -6.21 1.95 -7.49
C VAL A 307 -6.65 0.81 -8.42
N VAL A 308 -7.01 -0.35 -7.86
CA VAL A 308 -7.47 -1.49 -8.65
C VAL A 308 -8.81 -1.19 -9.32
N LEU A 309 -9.70 -0.43 -8.66
CA LEU A 309 -10.94 0.05 -9.27
C LEU A 309 -10.66 0.90 -10.51
N CYS A 310 -9.68 1.81 -10.45
CA CYS A 310 -9.26 2.61 -11.59
C CYS A 310 -8.76 1.75 -12.76
N PHE A 311 -7.92 0.75 -12.49
CA PHE A 311 -7.43 -0.15 -13.55
C PHE A 311 -8.56 -1.01 -14.13
N SER A 312 -9.49 -1.46 -13.31
CA SER A 312 -10.65 -2.22 -13.76
C SER A 312 -11.61 -1.38 -14.60
N LEU A 313 -11.80 -0.10 -14.22
CA LEU A 313 -12.54 0.88 -15.04
C LEU A 313 -11.83 1.16 -16.36
N ALA A 314 -10.51 1.28 -16.36
CA ALA A 314 -9.73 1.44 -17.59
C ALA A 314 -9.94 0.25 -18.54
N MET A 315 -9.97 -0.99 -18.02
CA MET A 315 -10.31 -2.18 -18.81
C MET A 315 -11.74 -2.09 -19.39
N LEU A 316 -12.70 -1.64 -18.59
CA LEU A 316 -14.08 -1.44 -19.04
C LEU A 316 -14.18 -0.37 -20.13
N PHE A 317 -13.47 0.75 -19.98
CA PHE A 317 -13.42 1.82 -20.98
C PHE A 317 -12.75 1.37 -22.27
N THR A 318 -11.72 0.51 -22.19
CA THR A 318 -11.15 -0.13 -23.39
C THR A 318 -12.19 -0.99 -24.10
N ALA A 319 -12.95 -1.79 -23.36
CA ALA A 319 -14.03 -2.59 -23.93
C ALA A 319 -15.13 -1.73 -24.58
N ALA A 320 -15.35 -0.52 -24.09
CA ALA A 320 -16.28 0.46 -24.66
C ALA A 320 -15.68 1.32 -25.79
N GLY A 321 -14.39 1.17 -26.11
CA GLY A 321 -13.71 1.97 -27.14
C GLY A 321 -13.39 3.43 -26.73
N ALA A 322 -13.42 3.72 -25.43
CA ALA A 322 -13.28 5.07 -24.86
C ALA A 322 -11.84 5.41 -24.47
N ASN A 323 -10.92 5.40 -25.42
CA ASN A 323 -9.46 5.50 -25.18
C ASN A 323 -9.03 6.69 -24.31
N ALA A 324 -9.69 7.84 -24.40
CA ALA A 324 -9.39 9.00 -23.54
C ALA A 324 -9.65 8.70 -22.06
N LEU A 325 -10.76 8.02 -21.74
CA LEU A 325 -11.10 7.63 -20.37
C LEU A 325 -10.21 6.48 -19.84
N VAL A 326 -9.69 5.63 -20.73
CA VAL A 326 -8.69 4.61 -20.36
C VAL A 326 -7.47 5.28 -19.75
N THR A 327 -6.86 6.23 -20.48
CA THR A 327 -5.71 6.99 -19.98
C THR A 327 -6.04 7.70 -18.67
N PHE A 328 -7.22 8.32 -18.61
CA PHE A 328 -7.68 9.06 -17.44
C PHE A 328 -7.75 8.19 -16.19
N ALA A 329 -8.39 7.03 -16.28
CA ALA A 329 -8.52 6.10 -15.14
C ALA A 329 -7.16 5.55 -14.70
N ILE A 330 -6.26 5.22 -15.64
CA ILE A 330 -4.91 4.74 -15.30
C ILE A 330 -4.11 5.84 -14.61
N VAL A 331 -4.15 7.08 -15.12
CA VAL A 331 -3.48 8.24 -14.50
C VAL A 331 -3.94 8.44 -13.07
N ALA A 332 -5.27 8.39 -12.83
CA ALA A 332 -5.86 8.53 -11.51
C ALA A 332 -5.32 7.47 -10.54
N GLY A 333 -5.28 6.19 -10.94
CA GLY A 333 -4.77 5.09 -10.13
C GLY A 333 -3.29 5.21 -9.81
N ILE A 334 -2.45 5.52 -10.82
CA ILE A 334 -1.00 5.66 -10.61
C ILE A 334 -0.68 6.89 -9.75
N PHE A 335 -1.32 8.03 -10.01
CA PHE A 335 -1.12 9.21 -9.20
C PHE A 335 -1.55 9.01 -7.76
N HIS A 336 -2.66 8.29 -7.53
CA HIS A 336 -3.10 7.92 -6.19
C HIS A 336 -2.08 7.02 -5.47
N THR A 337 -1.44 6.10 -6.18
CA THR A 337 -0.37 5.25 -5.62
C THR A 337 0.81 6.08 -5.09
N ILE A 338 1.24 7.10 -5.85
CA ILE A 338 2.32 8.01 -5.43
C ILE A 338 1.89 8.83 -4.21
N ASN A 339 0.66 9.34 -4.21
CA ASN A 339 0.10 10.11 -3.10
C ASN A 339 -0.03 9.25 -1.83
N HIS A 340 -0.54 8.02 -1.99
CA HIS A 340 -0.65 7.04 -0.91
C HIS A 340 0.70 6.75 -0.27
N ALA A 341 1.76 6.59 -1.06
CA ALA A 341 3.11 6.38 -0.53
C ALA A 341 3.54 7.53 0.39
N GLY A 342 3.23 8.78 0.05
CA GLY A 342 3.54 9.97 0.85
C GLY A 342 2.76 10.02 2.17
N PHE A 343 1.43 10.12 2.08
CA PHE A 343 0.61 10.35 3.27
C PHE A 343 0.56 9.13 4.22
N LYS A 344 0.62 7.91 3.69
CA LYS A 344 0.61 6.69 4.50
C LYS A 344 1.92 6.53 5.26
N SER A 345 3.06 6.77 4.62
CA SER A 345 4.35 6.75 5.31
C SER A 345 4.41 7.83 6.39
N LEU A 346 3.96 9.07 6.09
CA LEU A 346 3.89 10.14 7.09
C LEU A 346 3.11 9.69 8.32
N MET A 347 1.90 9.14 8.14
CA MET A 347 1.07 8.74 9.28
C MET A 347 1.65 7.57 10.04
N LEU A 348 2.24 6.57 9.38
CA LEU A 348 2.88 5.44 10.05
C LEU A 348 4.13 5.87 10.85
N LEU A 349 4.95 6.80 10.34
CA LEU A 349 6.07 7.34 11.10
C LEU A 349 5.60 8.16 12.32
N ILE A 350 4.47 8.86 12.22
CA ILE A 350 3.84 9.54 13.37
C ILE A 350 3.38 8.51 14.41
N VAL A 351 2.71 7.43 13.99
CA VAL A 351 2.30 6.34 14.89
C VAL A 351 3.51 5.71 15.56
N ALA A 352 4.60 5.43 14.81
CA ALA A 352 5.85 4.93 15.40
C ALA A 352 6.41 5.88 16.46
N THR A 353 6.35 7.19 16.23
CA THR A 353 6.82 8.19 17.20
C THR A 353 5.93 8.24 18.44
N ILE A 354 4.62 8.09 18.28
CA ILE A 354 3.68 8.03 19.42
C ILE A 354 3.95 6.77 20.25
N GLU A 355 4.12 5.61 19.62
CA GLU A 355 4.51 4.36 20.28
C GLU A 355 5.85 4.51 21.01
N ASP A 356 6.86 5.14 20.38
CA ASP A 356 8.17 5.43 21.00
C ASP A 356 8.06 6.31 22.25
N SER A 357 7.15 7.30 22.21
CA SER A 357 7.04 8.34 23.24
C SER A 357 6.13 7.94 24.40
N THR A 358 5.11 7.11 24.16
CA THR A 358 4.07 6.78 25.14
C THR A 358 4.01 5.29 25.50
N GLY A 359 4.52 4.40 24.65
CA GLY A 359 4.33 2.94 24.76
C GLY A 359 2.91 2.45 24.53
N GLU A 360 1.95 3.35 24.22
CA GLU A 360 0.54 2.99 24.04
C GLU A 360 0.25 2.60 22.58
N LYS A 361 -0.54 1.55 22.41
CA LYS A 361 -0.93 1.03 21.10
C LYS A 361 -2.42 1.24 20.79
N ALA A 362 -3.28 1.39 21.79
CA ALA A 362 -4.72 1.54 21.61
C ALA A 362 -5.15 3.01 21.72
N ILE A 363 -5.95 3.50 20.75
CA ILE A 363 -6.47 4.87 20.76
C ILE A 363 -7.32 5.18 22.00
N GLU A 364 -7.93 4.16 22.61
CA GLU A 364 -8.69 4.29 23.85
C GLU A 364 -7.84 4.69 25.08
N ARG A 365 -6.53 4.47 25.02
CA ARG A 365 -5.59 4.81 26.11
C ARG A 365 -4.83 6.11 25.84
N MET A 366 -5.03 6.70 24.66
CA MET A 366 -4.39 7.95 24.23
C MET A 366 -5.29 9.14 24.63
N GLY A 367 -5.03 10.30 24.08
CA GLY A 367 -5.82 11.54 24.24
C GLY A 367 -4.95 12.72 24.68
N GLY A 368 -5.32 13.92 24.25
CA GLY A 368 -4.66 15.15 24.69
C GLY A 368 -3.23 15.38 24.19
N LEU A 369 -2.71 14.54 23.28
CA LEU A 369 -1.33 14.67 22.78
C LEU A 369 -1.05 16.01 22.09
N ALA A 370 -2.08 16.71 21.56
CA ALA A 370 -1.88 18.02 20.95
C ALA A 370 -1.32 19.07 21.92
N LYS A 371 -1.60 18.94 23.23
CA LYS A 371 -1.09 19.87 24.24
C LYS A 371 0.38 19.64 24.60
N VAL A 372 0.81 18.39 24.61
CA VAL A 372 2.18 17.99 24.99
C VAL A 372 3.11 17.82 23.78
N MET A 373 2.55 17.54 22.60
CA MET A 373 3.27 17.35 21.33
C MET A 373 2.62 18.15 20.20
N PRO A 374 2.50 19.50 20.30
CA PRO A 374 1.70 20.31 19.36
C PRO A 374 2.19 20.23 17.91
N PHE A 375 3.50 20.19 17.70
CA PHE A 375 4.06 20.11 16.35
C PHE A 375 3.73 18.76 15.67
N PHE A 376 3.76 17.64 16.44
CA PHE A 376 3.32 16.35 15.92
C PHE A 376 1.83 16.32 15.57
N SER A 377 1.02 17.00 16.37
CA SER A 377 -0.41 17.15 16.09
C SER A 377 -0.66 17.82 14.74
N VAL A 378 0.13 18.85 14.39
CA VAL A 378 0.02 19.52 13.09
C VAL A 378 0.45 18.58 11.95
N LEU A 379 1.56 17.85 12.09
CA LEU A 379 2.00 16.89 11.08
C LEU A 379 0.98 15.76 10.89
N ALA A 380 0.39 15.27 11.99
CA ALA A 380 -0.67 14.28 11.95
C ALA A 380 -1.95 14.82 11.26
N LEU A 381 -2.28 16.10 11.49
CA LEU A 381 -3.41 16.74 10.83
C LEU A 381 -3.19 16.81 9.31
N ILE A 382 -1.98 17.16 8.85
CA ILE A 382 -1.61 17.15 7.43
C ILE A 382 -1.77 15.74 6.84
N ALA A 383 -1.29 14.71 7.54
CA ALA A 383 -1.44 13.33 7.11
C ALA A 383 -2.92 12.93 6.99
N VAL A 384 -3.72 13.23 8.02
CA VAL A 384 -5.15 12.91 8.06
C VAL A 384 -5.92 13.67 6.97
N MET A 385 -5.64 14.95 6.76
CA MET A 385 -6.27 15.74 5.70
C MET A 385 -5.91 15.20 4.31
N SER A 386 -4.65 14.76 4.12
CA SER A 386 -4.23 14.13 2.86
C SER A 386 -4.95 12.79 2.64
N MET A 387 -5.06 11.96 3.68
CA MET A 387 -5.74 10.66 3.63
C MET A 387 -7.26 10.78 3.46
N ALA A 388 -7.86 11.86 3.97
CA ALA A 388 -9.30 12.14 3.87
C ALA A 388 -9.67 12.94 2.61
N ALA A 389 -8.77 13.01 1.63
CA ALA A 389 -8.96 13.74 0.38
C ALA A 389 -9.46 15.20 0.59
N ILE A 390 -8.85 15.91 1.53
CA ILE A 390 -9.18 17.32 1.79
C ILE A 390 -8.22 18.24 1.01
N PRO A 391 -8.74 19.20 0.21
CA PRO A 391 -7.88 20.18 -0.46
C PRO A 391 -7.06 20.98 0.58
N PRO A 392 -5.85 21.40 0.26
CA PRO A 392 -5.11 21.33 -1.01
C PRO A 392 -4.15 20.13 -1.10
N PHE A 393 -4.33 19.13 -0.27
CA PHE A 393 -3.41 18.00 -0.18
C PHE A 393 -3.57 16.98 -1.32
N SER A 394 -2.56 16.16 -1.49
CA SER A 394 -2.39 15.24 -2.62
C SER A 394 -3.53 14.20 -2.76
N GLY A 395 -4.11 13.73 -1.65
CA GLY A 395 -5.22 12.77 -1.69
C GLY A 395 -6.43 13.31 -2.44
N PHE A 396 -6.79 14.58 -2.21
CA PHE A 396 -7.89 15.22 -2.94
C PHE A 396 -7.66 15.20 -4.46
N ALA A 397 -6.46 15.58 -4.91
CA ALA A 397 -6.18 15.67 -6.33
C ALA A 397 -6.37 14.32 -7.06
N SER A 398 -5.96 13.22 -6.43
CA SER A 398 -6.10 11.88 -7.03
C SER A 398 -7.53 11.32 -6.94
N GLU A 399 -8.22 11.49 -5.80
CA GLU A 399 -9.61 11.02 -5.68
C GLU A 399 -10.56 11.85 -6.55
N TRP A 400 -10.30 13.14 -6.69
CA TRP A 400 -11.05 13.98 -7.63
C TRP A 400 -10.92 13.49 -9.07
N LEU A 401 -9.71 13.09 -9.49
CA LEU A 401 -9.50 12.45 -10.79
C LEU A 401 -10.29 11.14 -10.91
N MET A 402 -10.33 10.31 -9.87
CA MET A 402 -11.12 9.07 -9.88
C MET A 402 -12.61 9.36 -10.11
N ILE A 403 -13.16 10.33 -9.38
CA ILE A 403 -14.56 10.76 -9.54
C ILE A 403 -14.81 11.26 -10.97
N GLN A 404 -13.93 12.11 -11.49
CA GLN A 404 -14.06 12.62 -12.85
C GLN A 404 -13.96 11.50 -13.90
N SER A 405 -13.09 10.49 -13.74
CA SER A 405 -12.99 9.36 -14.67
C SER A 405 -14.29 8.55 -14.73
N VAL A 406 -14.95 8.38 -13.59
CA VAL A 406 -16.25 7.71 -13.52
C VAL A 406 -17.35 8.59 -14.12
N MET A 407 -17.42 9.88 -13.79
CA MET A 407 -18.43 10.79 -14.33
C MET A 407 -18.28 11.03 -15.83
N GLY A 408 -17.06 11.05 -16.36
CA GLY A 408 -16.78 11.19 -17.78
C GLY A 408 -17.39 10.08 -18.64
N ALA A 409 -17.64 8.92 -18.07
CA ALA A 409 -18.26 7.80 -18.76
C ALA A 409 -19.76 8.01 -19.08
N GLU A 410 -20.46 8.94 -18.37
CA GLU A 410 -21.85 9.28 -18.67
C GLU A 410 -22.02 9.87 -20.08
N PHE A 411 -21.01 10.58 -20.58
CA PHE A 411 -21.05 11.22 -21.89
C PHE A 411 -20.87 10.25 -23.06
N LEU A 412 -20.51 8.99 -22.81
CA LEU A 412 -20.23 8.01 -23.86
C LEU A 412 -21.46 7.30 -24.43
N GLY A 413 -22.63 7.40 -23.77
CA GLY A 413 -23.88 6.82 -24.24
C GLY A 413 -23.89 5.28 -24.33
N VAL A 414 -22.93 4.59 -23.71
CA VAL A 414 -22.81 3.13 -23.73
C VAL A 414 -23.75 2.55 -22.69
N GLN A 415 -24.81 1.89 -23.11
CA GLN A 415 -25.84 1.33 -22.21
C GLN A 415 -25.27 0.36 -21.15
N GLU A 416 -24.21 -0.33 -21.48
CA GLU A 416 -23.57 -1.31 -20.61
C GLU A 416 -22.84 -0.66 -19.42
N ILE A 417 -22.44 0.60 -19.54
CA ILE A 417 -21.75 1.36 -18.47
C ILE A 417 -22.75 1.97 -17.49
N VAL A 418 -24.01 2.14 -17.87
CA VAL A 418 -25.04 2.82 -17.06
C VAL A 418 -25.21 2.22 -15.66
N PHE A 419 -25.01 0.90 -15.49
CA PHE A 419 -25.08 0.26 -14.18
C PHE A 419 -23.78 0.37 -13.37
N VAL A 420 -22.63 0.43 -14.03
CA VAL A 420 -21.31 0.47 -13.36
C VAL A 420 -21.02 1.87 -12.81
N LEU A 421 -21.49 2.91 -13.48
CA LEU A 421 -21.30 4.31 -13.06
C LEU A 421 -21.86 4.63 -11.69
N PRO A 422 -23.18 4.41 -11.41
CA PRO A 422 -23.73 4.66 -10.09
C PRO A 422 -23.02 3.85 -8.99
N LEU A 423 -22.61 2.62 -9.30
CA LEU A 423 -21.85 1.79 -8.38
C LEU A 423 -20.47 2.41 -8.09
N GLY A 424 -19.74 2.85 -9.12
CA GLY A 424 -18.44 3.51 -8.96
C GLY A 424 -18.53 4.78 -8.14
N VAL A 425 -19.50 5.67 -8.42
CA VAL A 425 -19.75 6.88 -7.63
C VAL A 425 -20.14 6.55 -6.18
N ALA A 426 -20.99 5.54 -5.98
CA ALA A 426 -21.40 5.10 -4.65
C ALA A 426 -20.20 4.52 -3.86
N VAL A 427 -19.37 3.73 -4.48
CA VAL A 427 -18.16 3.16 -3.85
C VAL A 427 -17.18 4.26 -3.46
N LEU A 428 -16.90 5.20 -4.36
CA LEU A 428 -16.02 6.35 -4.08
C LEU A 428 -16.61 7.26 -2.99
N GLY A 429 -17.90 7.59 -3.08
CA GLY A 429 -18.55 8.49 -2.12
C GLY A 429 -18.70 7.86 -0.74
N VAL A 430 -19.25 6.64 -0.65
CA VAL A 430 -19.47 5.96 0.64
C VAL A 430 -18.14 5.52 1.25
N GLY A 431 -17.24 4.94 0.45
CA GLY A 431 -15.91 4.53 0.89
C GLY A 431 -15.10 5.70 1.42
N GLY A 432 -14.99 6.79 0.64
CA GLY A 432 -14.25 8.00 1.03
C GLY A 432 -14.84 8.67 2.28
N MET A 433 -16.20 8.74 2.41
CA MET A 433 -16.84 9.26 3.62
C MET A 433 -16.49 8.42 4.86
N MET A 434 -16.59 7.09 4.77
CA MET A 434 -16.27 6.20 5.88
C MET A 434 -14.78 6.29 6.26
N ALA A 435 -13.90 6.37 5.28
CA ALA A 435 -12.47 6.56 5.48
C ALA A 435 -12.17 7.90 6.17
N ALA A 436 -12.74 9.01 5.70
CA ALA A 436 -12.58 10.34 6.30
C ALA A 436 -13.03 10.36 7.77
N VAL A 437 -14.18 9.73 8.08
CA VAL A 437 -14.66 9.60 9.47
C VAL A 437 -13.72 8.76 10.32
N SER A 438 -13.14 7.68 9.76
CA SER A 438 -12.15 6.84 10.44
C SER A 438 -10.89 7.63 10.82
N TYR A 439 -10.38 8.45 9.89
CA TYR A 439 -9.17 9.24 10.11
C TYR A 439 -9.43 10.40 11.07
N ALA A 440 -10.57 11.09 10.95
CA ALA A 440 -10.98 12.13 11.88
C ALA A 440 -11.15 11.58 13.31
N ARG A 441 -11.73 10.38 13.43
CA ARG A 441 -11.85 9.66 14.71
C ARG A 441 -10.48 9.34 15.28
N MET A 442 -9.59 8.73 14.48
CA MET A 442 -8.23 8.39 14.91
C MET A 442 -7.49 9.63 15.42
N TYR A 443 -7.50 10.72 14.65
CA TYR A 443 -6.89 11.98 15.05
C TYR A 443 -7.50 12.55 16.33
N GLY A 444 -8.82 12.61 16.40
CA GLY A 444 -9.55 13.19 17.53
C GLY A 444 -9.27 12.46 18.85
N PHE A 445 -9.27 11.13 18.84
CA PHE A 445 -9.03 10.35 20.06
C PHE A 445 -7.56 10.28 20.48
N ILE A 446 -6.62 10.48 19.55
CA ILE A 446 -5.18 10.54 19.86
C ILE A 446 -4.77 11.93 20.37
N PHE A 447 -5.17 12.99 19.65
CA PHE A 447 -4.63 14.33 19.87
C PHE A 447 -5.52 15.24 20.71
N SER A 448 -6.84 15.04 20.72
CA SER A 448 -7.79 15.88 21.43
C SER A 448 -8.20 15.29 22.80
N GLY A 449 -8.89 16.09 23.60
CA GLY A 449 -9.37 15.70 24.94
C GLY A 449 -8.29 15.78 26.03
N ARG A 450 -8.38 14.86 27.01
CA ARG A 450 -7.46 14.72 28.12
C ARG A 450 -6.67 13.42 28.01
N PRO A 451 -5.43 13.35 28.51
CA PRO A 451 -4.66 12.12 28.59
C PRO A 451 -5.44 11.03 29.36
N ARG A 452 -5.46 9.82 28.81
CA ARG A 452 -6.14 8.65 29.39
C ARG A 452 -5.20 7.67 30.07
N SER A 453 -3.89 7.88 29.95
CA SER A 453 -2.86 7.17 30.69
C SER A 453 -1.78 8.13 31.15
N GLU A 454 -1.02 7.74 32.19
CA GLU A 454 0.08 8.53 32.73
C GLU A 454 1.19 8.76 31.71
N ASN A 455 1.51 7.74 30.92
CA ASN A 455 2.52 7.82 29.88
C ASN A 455 2.14 8.83 28.78
N VAL A 456 0.86 9.00 28.51
CA VAL A 456 0.35 9.98 27.53
C VAL A 456 0.32 11.39 28.12
N ALA A 457 0.10 11.51 29.44
CA ALA A 457 0.19 12.80 30.13
C ALA A 457 1.62 13.36 30.14
N ASN A 458 2.62 12.48 30.26
CA ASN A 458 4.05 12.80 30.33
C ASN A 458 4.87 12.01 29.29
N PRO A 459 4.64 12.23 27.97
CA PRO A 459 5.32 11.47 26.95
C PRO A 459 6.82 11.80 26.91
N GLU A 460 7.64 10.82 26.61
CA GLU A 460 9.04 11.06 26.34
C GLU A 460 9.23 11.89 25.07
N LYS A 461 10.04 12.95 25.15
CA LYS A 461 10.26 13.86 24.02
C LYS A 461 11.06 13.15 22.92
N PRO A 462 10.55 13.13 21.68
CA PRO A 462 11.29 12.57 20.56
C PRO A 462 12.52 13.41 20.20
N SER A 463 13.51 12.77 19.59
CA SER A 463 14.71 13.46 19.08
C SER A 463 14.34 14.48 18.01
N LYS A 464 15.06 15.61 17.95
CA LYS A 464 14.86 16.60 16.89
C LYS A 464 15.04 16.04 15.48
N ILE A 465 15.88 15.04 15.29
CA ILE A 465 16.10 14.36 14.00
C ILE A 465 14.84 13.61 13.54
N THR A 466 14.01 13.12 14.46
CA THR A 466 12.77 12.41 14.17
C THR A 466 11.74 13.29 13.43
N TYR A 467 11.80 14.62 13.63
CA TYR A 467 10.89 15.55 12.95
C TYR A 467 11.21 15.71 11.45
N ALA A 468 12.49 15.65 11.06
CA ALA A 468 12.91 15.95 9.70
C ALA A 468 12.21 15.06 8.62
N PRO A 469 12.19 13.72 8.75
CA PRO A 469 11.50 12.88 7.78
C PRO A 469 9.99 13.16 7.69
N MET A 470 9.33 13.47 8.80
CA MET A 470 7.90 13.77 8.80
C MET A 470 7.60 15.15 8.18
N ILE A 471 8.45 16.16 8.40
CA ILE A 471 8.33 17.46 7.73
C ILE A 471 8.50 17.30 6.21
N ILE A 472 9.48 16.52 5.77
CA ILE A 472 9.72 16.28 4.34
C ILE A 472 8.53 15.55 3.71
N LEU A 473 7.99 14.53 4.37
CA LEU A 473 6.82 13.79 3.87
C LEU A 473 5.55 14.67 3.89
N ALA A 474 5.37 15.53 4.90
CA ALA A 474 4.27 16.50 4.93
C ALA A 474 4.37 17.51 3.78
N ALA A 475 5.59 18.04 3.53
CA ALA A 475 5.86 18.88 2.39
C ALA A 475 5.63 18.16 1.06
N PHE A 476 6.01 16.88 0.96
CA PHE A 476 5.75 16.02 -0.19
C PHE A 476 4.26 15.91 -0.48
N CYS A 477 3.41 15.62 0.52
CA CYS A 477 1.95 15.58 0.38
C CYS A 477 1.36 16.90 -0.12
N PHE A 478 1.89 18.04 0.35
CA PHE A 478 1.44 19.38 -0.05
C PHE A 478 1.90 19.72 -1.47
N ILE A 479 3.16 19.45 -1.81
CA ILE A 479 3.72 19.69 -3.14
C ILE A 479 3.01 18.86 -4.20
N LEU A 480 2.76 17.56 -3.95
CA LEU A 480 2.03 16.69 -4.87
C LEU A 480 0.60 17.19 -5.13
N GLY A 481 -0.06 17.79 -4.13
CA GLY A 481 -1.36 18.41 -4.29
C GLY A 481 -1.32 19.64 -5.21
N ILE A 482 -0.43 20.61 -4.91
CA ILE A 482 -0.33 21.85 -5.66
C ILE A 482 0.26 21.64 -7.06
N MET A 483 1.28 20.77 -7.17
CA MET A 483 1.97 20.47 -8.43
C MET A 483 1.31 19.33 -9.22
N SER A 484 0.09 18.94 -8.86
CA SER A 484 -0.64 17.81 -9.47
C SER A 484 -0.70 17.89 -10.99
N TYR A 485 -0.88 19.10 -11.56
CA TYR A 485 -0.87 19.33 -13.01
C TYR A 485 0.35 18.73 -13.71
N TYR A 486 1.55 19.09 -13.25
CA TYR A 486 2.80 18.65 -13.89
C TYR A 486 3.03 17.15 -13.74
N ILE A 487 2.65 16.60 -12.57
CA ILE A 487 2.84 15.17 -12.27
C ILE A 487 1.87 14.32 -13.09
N ILE A 488 0.61 14.74 -13.18
CA ILE A 488 -0.44 14.11 -14.00
C ILE A 488 0.00 14.10 -15.46
N GLY A 489 0.49 15.22 -16.00
CA GLY A 489 1.01 15.30 -17.35
C GLY A 489 2.19 14.36 -17.60
N GLY A 490 3.11 14.25 -16.63
CA GLY A 490 4.23 13.30 -16.69
C GLY A 490 3.77 11.84 -16.70
N ILE A 491 2.77 11.49 -15.89
CA ILE A 491 2.18 10.13 -15.84
C ILE A 491 1.46 9.83 -17.15
N ALA A 492 0.62 10.76 -17.64
CA ALA A 492 -0.13 10.58 -18.91
C ALA A 492 0.81 10.35 -20.09
N THR A 493 1.89 11.13 -20.19
CA THR A 493 2.93 10.93 -21.22
C THR A 493 3.60 9.56 -21.06
N GLY A 494 3.95 9.15 -19.85
CA GLY A 494 4.57 7.83 -19.61
C GLY A 494 3.65 6.66 -19.95
N ILE A 495 2.35 6.79 -19.72
CA ILE A 495 1.36 5.79 -20.13
C ILE A 495 1.30 5.72 -21.67
N SER A 496 1.25 6.88 -22.34
CA SER A 496 1.23 6.95 -23.80
C SER A 496 2.48 6.33 -24.45
N GLU A 497 3.66 6.59 -23.87
CA GLU A 497 4.92 6.01 -24.33
C GLU A 497 4.92 4.47 -24.25
N LEU A 498 4.26 3.90 -23.24
CA LEU A 498 4.24 2.45 -22.99
C LEU A 498 3.10 1.71 -23.67
N THR A 499 1.96 2.36 -23.89
CA THR A 499 0.72 1.70 -24.35
C THR A 499 0.23 2.18 -25.71
N GLY A 500 0.80 3.26 -26.25
CA GLY A 500 0.29 3.91 -27.47
C GLY A 500 -1.07 4.62 -27.28
N LEU A 501 -1.64 4.64 -26.07
CA LEU A 501 -2.88 5.36 -25.78
C LEU A 501 -2.66 6.87 -25.90
N PRO A 502 -3.67 7.64 -26.33
CA PRO A 502 -3.51 9.07 -26.53
C PRO A 502 -3.19 9.78 -25.19
N ALA A 503 -2.01 10.41 -25.12
CA ALA A 503 -1.74 11.44 -24.15
C ALA A 503 -2.31 12.75 -24.73
N SER A 504 -3.62 12.93 -24.68
CA SER A 504 -4.17 14.16 -25.22
C SER A 504 -3.99 15.30 -24.23
N ASP A 505 -3.50 16.46 -24.70
CA ASP A 505 -3.60 17.73 -23.99
C ASP A 505 -5.05 17.96 -23.54
N ALA A 506 -6.03 17.47 -24.32
CA ALA A 506 -7.45 17.45 -23.95
C ALA A 506 -7.77 16.63 -22.69
N VAL A 507 -7.02 15.54 -22.39
CA VAL A 507 -7.16 14.79 -21.12
C VAL A 507 -6.65 15.63 -19.98
N THR A 508 -5.46 16.23 -20.13
CA THR A 508 -4.86 17.10 -19.12
C THR A 508 -5.64 18.40 -18.95
N ASP A 509 -6.07 19.02 -20.02
CA ASP A 509 -6.82 20.29 -19.97
C ASP A 509 -8.23 20.10 -19.39
N HIS A 510 -8.92 19.00 -19.70
CA HIS A 510 -10.24 18.71 -19.16
C HIS A 510 -10.18 18.29 -17.68
N MET A 511 -9.16 17.52 -17.29
CA MET A 511 -8.89 17.14 -15.90
C MET A 511 -8.74 18.34 -14.98
N LEU A 512 -8.21 19.44 -15.50
CA LEU A 512 -7.74 20.58 -14.71
C LEU A 512 -8.60 21.81 -14.88
N SER A 513 -9.42 21.87 -15.96
CA SER A 513 -10.32 23.00 -16.23
C SER A 513 -11.44 23.15 -15.18
N THR A 514 -11.71 22.11 -14.39
CA THR A 514 -12.82 22.10 -13.42
C THR A 514 -12.43 22.56 -12.02
N LEU A 515 -11.15 22.53 -11.66
CA LEU A 515 -10.71 22.96 -10.33
C LEU A 515 -9.24 23.43 -10.33
N ASP A 516 -9.05 24.73 -10.10
CA ASP A 516 -7.72 25.29 -9.89
C ASP A 516 -7.27 25.01 -8.44
N ILE A 517 -6.57 23.87 -8.24
CA ILE A 517 -6.06 23.46 -6.92
C ILE A 517 -5.15 24.50 -6.29
N PRO A 518 -4.20 25.14 -7.01
CA PRO A 518 -3.43 26.24 -6.49
C PRO A 518 -4.27 27.43 -6.01
N LEU A 519 -5.30 27.80 -6.74
CA LEU A 519 -6.24 28.88 -6.32
C LEU A 519 -7.00 28.46 -5.06
N LEU A 520 -7.52 27.24 -5.01
CA LEU A 520 -8.20 26.71 -3.83
C LEU A 520 -7.27 26.68 -2.60
N ALA A 521 -6.03 26.25 -2.79
CA ALA A 521 -5.00 26.29 -1.75
C ALA A 521 -4.74 27.71 -1.25
N GLY A 522 -4.61 28.66 -2.17
CA GLY A 522 -4.43 30.06 -1.84
C GLY A 522 -5.59 30.63 -1.04
N LEU A 523 -6.84 30.36 -1.44
CA LEU A 523 -8.05 30.78 -0.73
C LEU A 523 -8.13 30.16 0.67
N LEU A 524 -7.75 28.89 0.82
CA LEU A 524 -7.76 28.20 2.10
C LEU A 524 -6.71 28.76 3.05
N VAL A 525 -5.48 28.99 2.58
CA VAL A 525 -4.41 29.65 3.35
C VAL A 525 -4.85 31.07 3.75
N LEU A 526 -5.43 31.83 2.83
CA LEU A 526 -5.95 33.17 3.12
C LEU A 526 -7.04 33.13 4.19
N THR A 527 -7.99 32.18 4.09
CA THR A 527 -9.04 32.00 5.10
C THR A 527 -8.46 31.68 6.47
N VAL A 528 -7.49 30.77 6.54
CA VAL A 528 -6.80 30.44 7.81
C VAL A 528 -6.09 31.66 8.38
N LEU A 529 -5.38 32.44 7.55
CA LEU A 529 -4.70 33.65 8.00
C LEU A 529 -5.69 34.71 8.50
N ILE A 530 -6.77 34.95 7.76
CA ILE A 530 -7.81 35.91 8.18
C ILE A 530 -8.41 35.48 9.51
N THR A 531 -8.78 34.19 9.64
CA THR A 531 -9.33 33.65 10.89
C THR A 531 -8.36 33.79 12.04
N TYR A 532 -7.08 33.46 11.81
CA TYR A 532 -6.04 33.62 12.82
C TYR A 532 -5.89 35.07 13.29
N PHE A 533 -5.85 36.04 12.36
CA PHE A 533 -5.74 37.46 12.72
C PHE A 533 -6.99 37.98 13.46
N LEU A 534 -8.19 37.55 13.03
CA LEU A 534 -9.44 37.92 13.70
C LEU A 534 -9.50 37.37 15.13
N LEU A 535 -9.13 36.11 15.33
CA LEU A 535 -9.11 35.49 16.65
C LEU A 535 -8.03 36.11 17.55
N ARG A 536 -6.85 36.40 17.03
CA ARG A 536 -5.75 37.00 17.79
C ARG A 536 -6.11 38.41 18.30
N THR A 537 -6.91 39.17 17.57
CA THR A 537 -7.37 40.49 18.01
C THR A 537 -8.44 40.37 19.09
N SER A 538 -9.15 39.23 19.19
CA SER A 538 -10.19 38.97 20.19
C SER A 538 -9.67 38.39 21.51
N GLU A 539 -8.40 37.89 21.54
CA GLU A 539 -7.81 37.24 22.72
C GLU A 539 -7.46 38.16 23.91
N LYS A 540 -7.65 39.48 23.78
CA LYS A 540 -7.20 40.45 24.80
C LYS A 540 -7.89 40.31 26.16
N ASP A 541 -9.02 39.61 26.26
CA ASP A 541 -9.84 39.48 27.47
C ASP A 541 -10.25 38.03 27.78
N THR A 542 -9.50 37.00 27.36
CA THR A 542 -9.83 35.62 27.69
C THR A 542 -9.38 35.28 29.11
N GLU A 543 -10.30 35.13 30.02
CA GLU A 543 -10.04 34.52 31.32
C GLU A 543 -9.97 32.99 31.19
N THR A 544 -8.91 32.42 31.68
CA THR A 544 -8.78 30.96 31.83
C THR A 544 -9.59 30.51 33.05
N SER A 545 -10.63 29.75 32.83
CA SER A 545 -11.47 29.17 33.86
C SER A 545 -11.38 27.65 33.83
N THR A 546 -11.70 26.98 34.91
CA THR A 546 -11.85 25.53 34.96
C THR A 546 -13.01 25.10 34.07
N THR A 547 -12.87 23.97 33.37
CA THR A 547 -13.97 23.40 32.60
C THR A 547 -15.16 23.13 33.51
N TRP A 548 -16.37 23.51 33.09
CA TRP A 548 -17.59 23.18 33.80
C TRP A 548 -17.76 21.67 33.95
N ASP A 549 -17.85 21.18 35.19
CA ASP A 549 -17.85 19.76 35.53
C ASP A 549 -19.13 19.33 36.32
N CYS A 550 -20.12 20.19 36.39
CA CYS A 550 -21.35 19.96 37.17
C CYS A 550 -21.10 19.62 38.66
N GLY A 551 -19.96 20.08 39.21
CA GLY A 551 -19.57 19.83 40.61
C GLY A 551 -18.84 18.51 40.85
N THR A 552 -18.57 17.74 39.81
CA THR A 552 -17.79 16.49 39.90
C THR A 552 -16.54 16.64 39.03
N PRO A 553 -15.32 16.59 39.60
CA PRO A 553 -14.09 16.70 38.82
C PRO A 553 -14.07 15.68 37.67
N LEU A 554 -13.85 16.16 36.44
CA LEU A 554 -13.78 15.31 35.26
C LEU A 554 -12.55 14.41 35.30
N GLU A 555 -12.77 13.12 35.41
CA GLU A 555 -11.73 12.08 35.30
C GLU A 555 -11.49 11.65 33.85
N SER A 556 -10.37 10.98 33.61
CA SER A 556 -9.98 10.49 32.29
C SER A 556 -10.96 9.47 31.70
N ASN A 557 -11.65 8.68 32.54
CA ASN A 557 -12.67 7.69 32.19
C ASN A 557 -14.03 8.28 31.85
N MET A 558 -14.30 9.55 32.17
CA MET A 558 -15.55 10.25 31.87
C MET A 558 -15.59 10.84 30.45
N GLN A 559 -14.55 10.66 29.67
CA GLN A 559 -14.49 11.12 28.28
C GLN A 559 -15.22 10.15 27.36
N TYR A 560 -15.77 10.70 26.27
CA TYR A 560 -16.39 9.90 25.20
C TYR A 560 -15.37 8.91 24.61
N SER A 561 -15.74 7.63 24.51
CA SER A 561 -14.84 6.60 24.01
C SER A 561 -14.95 6.44 22.49
N SER A 562 -13.88 6.00 21.86
CA SER A 562 -13.86 5.67 20.43
C SER A 562 -14.83 4.51 20.11
N ILE A 563 -15.00 3.57 21.05
CA ILE A 563 -15.97 2.47 20.95
C ILE A 563 -17.39 3.01 20.94
N GLY A 564 -17.70 3.97 21.84
CA GLY A 564 -19.02 4.61 21.87
C GLY A 564 -19.38 5.30 20.56
N PHE A 565 -18.39 5.87 19.87
CA PHE A 565 -18.56 6.48 18.56
C PHE A 565 -18.88 5.44 17.45
N THR A 566 -18.24 4.28 17.47
CA THR A 566 -18.38 3.27 16.40
C THR A 566 -19.50 2.26 16.66
N GLN A 567 -19.97 2.12 17.90
CA GLN A 567 -20.96 1.12 18.28
C GLN A 567 -22.29 1.18 17.50
N PRO A 568 -22.85 2.34 17.15
CA PRO A 568 -24.04 2.40 16.31
C PRO A 568 -23.82 1.74 14.94
N LEU A 569 -22.66 1.95 14.32
CA LEU A 569 -22.32 1.34 13.04
C LEU A 569 -22.18 -0.17 13.16
N VAL A 570 -21.48 -0.65 14.18
CA VAL A 570 -21.34 -2.08 14.46
C VAL A 570 -22.71 -2.76 14.63
N ARG A 571 -23.68 -2.08 15.28
CA ARG A 571 -25.05 -2.58 15.40
C ARG A 571 -25.79 -2.67 14.06
N VAL A 572 -25.60 -1.70 13.17
CA VAL A 572 -26.18 -1.75 11.81
C VAL A 572 -25.64 -2.94 11.04
N PHE A 573 -24.34 -3.21 11.14
CA PHE A 573 -23.67 -4.32 10.47
C PHE A 573 -23.60 -5.61 11.29
N HIS A 574 -24.33 -5.71 12.40
CA HIS A 574 -24.42 -6.90 13.25
C HIS A 574 -24.68 -8.22 12.49
N PRO A 575 -25.53 -8.26 11.44
CA PRO A 575 -25.74 -9.49 10.68
C PRO A 575 -24.47 -10.04 10.02
N LEU A 576 -23.49 -9.17 9.73
CA LEU A 576 -22.20 -9.55 9.12
C LEU A 576 -21.22 -10.07 10.19
N TYR A 577 -21.14 -9.40 11.34
CA TYR A 577 -20.11 -9.67 12.34
C TYR A 577 -20.48 -10.82 13.30
N GLY A 578 -21.75 -10.97 13.65
CA GLY A 578 -22.22 -11.85 14.72
C GLY A 578 -21.61 -11.49 16.08
N ASP A 579 -22.35 -11.59 17.15
CA ASP A 579 -21.84 -11.28 18.48
C ASP A 579 -21.18 -12.49 19.15
N SER A 580 -19.98 -12.31 19.69
CA SER A 580 -19.52 -13.09 20.84
C SER A 580 -19.32 -12.12 22.01
N VAL A 581 -20.31 -12.07 22.90
CA VAL A 581 -20.20 -11.35 24.16
C VAL A 581 -19.58 -12.30 25.19
N GLU A 582 -18.34 -12.01 25.59
CA GLU A 582 -17.71 -12.68 26.73
C GLU A 582 -17.97 -11.83 27.99
N ILE A 583 -18.63 -12.42 28.96
CA ILE A 583 -18.82 -11.82 30.29
C ILE A 583 -17.83 -12.51 31.22
N ALA A 584 -16.81 -11.79 31.65
CA ALA A 584 -15.89 -12.26 32.70
C ALA A 584 -16.29 -11.63 34.04
N GLU A 585 -16.40 -12.45 35.08
CA GLU A 585 -16.58 -11.97 36.46
C GLU A 585 -15.19 -11.66 37.05
N GLY A 586 -15.00 -10.43 37.54
CA GLY A 586 -13.83 -9.99 38.27
C GLY A 586 -13.90 -10.31 39.77
N GLU A 587 -12.82 -10.08 40.53
CA GLU A 587 -12.66 -10.46 41.92
C GLU A 587 -13.63 -9.79 42.91
N HIS A 588 -14.32 -8.71 42.52
CA HIS A 588 -15.25 -7.96 43.40
C HIS A 588 -16.68 -7.88 42.81
N HIS A 589 -17.19 -8.96 42.18
CA HIS A 589 -18.48 -8.99 41.49
C HIS A 589 -18.58 -7.99 40.31
N GLU A 590 -17.47 -7.46 39.86
CA GLU A 590 -17.41 -6.67 38.65
C GLU A 590 -17.64 -7.54 37.43
N LYS A 591 -18.59 -7.16 36.57
CA LYS A 591 -18.83 -7.85 35.30
C LYS A 591 -18.13 -7.10 34.19
N LYS A 592 -17.06 -7.69 33.65
CA LYS A 592 -16.37 -7.17 32.47
C LYS A 592 -17.03 -7.68 31.20
N PHE A 593 -17.68 -6.79 30.48
CA PHE A 593 -18.22 -7.08 29.15
C PHE A 593 -17.15 -6.90 28.10
N THR A 594 -16.79 -7.97 27.41
CA THR A 594 -15.89 -7.90 26.26
C THR A 594 -16.64 -8.36 25.02
N VAL A 595 -16.87 -7.45 24.09
CA VAL A 595 -17.46 -7.77 22.79
C VAL A 595 -16.31 -8.06 21.83
N LYS A 596 -16.20 -9.30 21.38
CA LYS A 596 -15.24 -9.72 20.36
C LYS A 596 -15.96 -9.85 19.02
N PHE A 597 -15.51 -9.10 18.04
CA PHE A 597 -15.96 -9.26 16.66
C PHE A 597 -14.99 -10.19 15.94
N ARG A 598 -15.53 -11.18 15.23
CA ARG A 598 -14.74 -12.02 14.31
C ARG A 598 -14.97 -11.53 12.90
N GLU A 599 -13.88 -11.28 12.21
CA GLU A 599 -13.93 -10.90 10.80
C GLU A 599 -14.69 -11.98 9.99
N PRO A 600 -15.74 -11.61 9.24
CA PRO A 600 -16.59 -12.57 8.50
C PRO A 600 -15.81 -13.41 7.49
N PHE A 601 -14.81 -12.87 6.82
CA PHE A 601 -13.97 -13.61 5.89
C PHE A 601 -13.16 -14.71 6.60
N VAL A 602 -12.67 -14.46 7.80
CA VAL A 602 -11.98 -15.46 8.61
C VAL A 602 -12.92 -16.61 8.92
N LYS A 603 -14.13 -16.32 9.38
CA LYS A 603 -15.11 -17.31 9.79
C LYS A 603 -15.66 -18.13 8.62
N HIS A 604 -16.03 -17.48 7.51
CA HIS A 604 -16.79 -18.10 6.43
C HIS A 604 -15.92 -18.58 5.25
N LEU A 605 -14.69 -18.07 5.11
CA LEU A 605 -13.78 -18.44 4.03
C LEU A 605 -12.50 -19.11 4.55
N TYR A 606 -11.71 -18.43 5.38
CA TYR A 606 -10.37 -18.90 5.75
C TYR A 606 -10.40 -20.11 6.67
N GLU A 607 -11.26 -20.16 7.70
CA GLU A 607 -11.36 -21.31 8.57
C GLU A 607 -11.86 -22.59 7.82
N PRO A 608 -12.89 -22.55 6.96
CA PRO A 608 -13.29 -23.71 6.16
C PRO A 608 -12.18 -24.18 5.21
N VAL A 609 -11.51 -23.26 4.50
CA VAL A 609 -10.38 -23.59 3.62
C VAL A 609 -9.24 -24.20 4.43
N GLY A 610 -8.86 -23.60 5.56
CA GLY A 610 -7.83 -24.11 6.46
C GLY A 610 -8.15 -25.53 6.97
N ARG A 611 -9.42 -25.80 7.37
CA ARG A 611 -9.86 -27.15 7.73
C ARG A 611 -9.73 -28.14 6.57
N GLY A 612 -10.04 -27.70 5.33
CA GLY A 612 -9.84 -28.48 4.12
C GLY A 612 -8.38 -28.86 3.89
N VAL A 613 -7.52 -27.84 3.90
CA VAL A 613 -6.06 -28.00 3.75
C VAL A 613 -5.50 -28.93 4.82
N MET A 614 -5.90 -28.78 6.10
CA MET A 614 -5.46 -29.64 7.19
C MET A 614 -5.93 -31.09 7.05
N ARG A 615 -7.09 -31.34 6.42
CA ARG A 615 -7.54 -32.71 6.08
C ARG A 615 -6.64 -33.31 5.02
N ILE A 616 -6.36 -32.58 3.94
CA ILE A 616 -5.46 -33.02 2.86
C ILE A 616 -4.05 -33.26 3.40
N SER A 617 -3.51 -32.31 4.18
CA SER A 617 -2.19 -32.43 4.82
C SER A 617 -2.08 -33.70 5.68
N ARG A 618 -3.12 -34.02 6.46
CA ARG A 618 -3.15 -35.26 7.25
C ARG A 618 -3.18 -36.52 6.37
N LEU A 619 -3.82 -36.47 5.21
CA LEU A 619 -3.82 -37.58 4.25
C LEU A 619 -2.44 -37.76 3.62
N VAL A 620 -1.82 -36.64 3.16
CA VAL A 620 -0.46 -36.64 2.60
C VAL A 620 0.56 -37.08 3.67
N GLY A 621 0.41 -36.60 4.91
CA GLY A 621 1.28 -37.01 6.02
C GLY A 621 1.27 -38.55 6.29
N LYS A 622 0.18 -39.25 5.99
CA LYS A 622 0.14 -40.71 6.07
C LYS A 622 1.01 -41.41 5.01
N MET A 623 1.35 -40.74 3.93
CA MET A 623 2.29 -41.25 2.93
C MET A 623 3.73 -41.28 3.45
N GLN A 624 4.05 -40.43 4.45
CA GLN A 624 5.33 -40.42 5.15
C GLN A 624 5.35 -41.46 6.28
N ASN A 625 5.53 -42.71 5.93
CA ASN A 625 5.52 -43.83 6.90
C ASN A 625 6.92 -44.22 7.42
N GLY A 626 7.99 -43.48 7.03
CA GLY A 626 9.36 -43.77 7.41
C GLY A 626 10.00 -44.97 6.71
N ASN A 627 9.27 -45.65 5.81
CA ASN A 627 9.77 -46.85 5.11
C ASN A 627 10.37 -46.48 3.76
N VAL A 628 11.68 -46.68 3.59
CA VAL A 628 12.42 -46.36 2.37
C VAL A 628 11.88 -47.10 1.14
N GLN A 629 11.40 -48.34 1.31
CA GLN A 629 10.82 -49.12 0.20
C GLN A 629 9.55 -48.46 -0.37
N THR A 630 8.73 -47.84 0.50
CA THR A 630 7.52 -47.12 0.09
C THR A 630 7.91 -45.87 -0.71
N TYR A 631 8.96 -45.13 -0.31
CA TYR A 631 9.41 -43.95 -1.03
C TYR A 631 10.02 -44.31 -2.39
N LEU A 632 10.80 -45.40 -2.48
CA LEU A 632 11.27 -45.93 -3.75
C LEU A 632 10.12 -46.33 -4.67
N GLY A 633 9.04 -46.93 -4.09
CA GLY A 633 7.82 -47.21 -4.82
C GLY A 633 7.14 -46.00 -5.39
N TYR A 634 7.06 -44.91 -4.64
CA TYR A 634 6.52 -43.61 -5.15
C TYR A 634 7.35 -43.04 -6.29
N ILE A 635 8.68 -43.07 -6.18
CA ILE A 635 9.58 -42.63 -7.26
C ILE A 635 9.37 -43.46 -8.51
N LEU A 636 9.31 -44.81 -8.37
CA LEU A 636 9.09 -45.69 -9.49
C LEU A 636 7.74 -45.45 -10.19
N VAL A 637 6.67 -45.33 -9.42
CA VAL A 637 5.32 -45.04 -9.96
C VAL A 637 5.30 -43.70 -10.69
N THR A 638 5.94 -42.67 -10.12
CA THR A 638 6.03 -41.34 -10.75
C THR A 638 6.83 -41.41 -12.05
N LEU A 639 7.98 -42.09 -12.07
CA LEU A 639 8.75 -42.29 -13.29
C LEU A 639 8.00 -43.03 -14.38
N LEU A 640 7.28 -44.12 -14.02
CA LEU A 640 6.46 -44.86 -14.97
C LEU A 640 5.31 -44.01 -15.53
N ALA A 641 4.67 -43.19 -14.68
CA ALA A 641 3.61 -42.31 -15.12
C ALA A 641 4.16 -41.23 -16.08
N LEU A 642 5.31 -40.63 -15.78
CA LEU A 642 5.98 -39.62 -16.65
C LEU A 642 6.40 -40.23 -17.98
N LEU A 643 6.96 -41.46 -17.98
CA LEU A 643 7.30 -42.19 -19.20
C LEU A 643 6.06 -42.49 -20.04
N PHE A 644 4.97 -42.85 -19.41
CA PHE A 644 3.70 -43.11 -20.10
C PHE A 644 3.11 -41.84 -20.72
N ILE A 645 3.10 -40.74 -19.98
CA ILE A 645 2.62 -39.43 -20.48
C ILE A 645 3.56 -38.91 -21.57
N GLY A 646 4.89 -38.98 -21.38
CA GLY A 646 5.88 -38.53 -22.36
C GLY A 646 6.01 -39.44 -23.60
N GLY A 647 5.50 -40.67 -23.55
CA GLY A 647 5.41 -41.58 -24.71
C GLY A 647 4.10 -41.46 -25.47
N VAL A 648 3.14 -40.68 -24.98
CA VAL A 648 1.85 -40.37 -25.62
C VAL A 648 1.87 -38.99 -26.30
N VAL A 649 2.87 -38.15 -25.97
CA VAL A 649 3.17 -36.89 -26.65
C VAL A 649 4.33 -37.10 -27.59
#